data_ac58198ae9730c17b1743a29ef172188
#
_entry.id   ac58198ae9730c17b1743a29ef172188
#
_cell.length_a   1.000
_cell.length_b   1.000
_cell.length_c   1.000
_cell.angle_alpha   90.00
_cell.angle_beta   90.00
_cell.angle_gamma   90.00
#
_symmetry.space_group_name_H-M   'P 1'
#
loop_
_entity.id
_entity.type
_entity.pdbx_description
1 polymer ?
#
loop_
_entity_poly.entity_id
_entity_poly.type
_entity_poly.pdbx_seq_one_letter_code
_entity_poly.pdbx_strand_id
1 'polypeptide(L)'
;MSSNNKDKKSALKLATFLTTTSVLSLAVSTAIHAAQPKGVLLTDNALTKVNSSQLPKRYIVKYKQPSVGSFTNSAMGASSKAAVKNKLMSLGAKIHQEFPESNFITAELSLNDVFALSMNNDVEYVEEDLQRRFMAQSVPYGISQVQADLVDDSVASASAGGKKICVIDSGLNLPHEDMGSKGGTITGTNDSGTGNWFDHGGPHGTHVAGTIAALNNGIGVRGVIGSNPSMHIVKVFNESGWGYSSQLVDAINTCVSNGSDVINMSLGGSGSSTTERNGIKAAYDAGVLLIAAAGNDGVVSSTTDAESFPASYDSVVSVAAIDSSKVLADFSQKNSQVEISGPGVDVYSTYPDGLGSVVDVAVGNTAYSANAMENQGSASGSLYNFGTGEATDSGAAGSVCLIQRGNISFHDKVKACQDSGGVGAIIYNNAAGSFGGTLGDANATSIPSVTVSDTDGAAMLNNVGLSASINIGSGEYGKMSGTSMASPHVAGVAALVWSHHPSCTNVEIRNVLNATAEDLGSAGRDVKFGYGLAQTKDAIDYITANGCDGSGSGTGGGGGGTTTPVDGVLENGVSETNITALKDEEVRFTFEVPAGATDVNFAMSGGTGDADLYVKFGSAPSDSIYDCRPWANGNSESCAGAESGGTYHVMVKAYNSFSGVNLLATFTPASTGGGVVQPVNETVDNISVSRRQWTRYTYDLADGFADLTFTTSGGSGDADLYITQGAQSTRSAYDCRSWKSGNSESCTFTNPQSGVWYIDIYGYSAASGITLNLQATPK
;
A
#
# COMPACT_ATOMS: atom_id res chain seq x y z
N MET A 1 42.28 -53.10 3.36
CA MET A 1 41.85 -54.07 4.38
C MET A 1 40.57 -53.56 5.03
N SER A 2 39.50 -54.35 4.96
CA SER A 2 38.29 -54.34 5.81
C SER A 2 37.51 -53.03 5.84
N SER A 3 36.49 -52.87 5.12
CA SER A 3 35.08 -53.32 5.19
C SER A 3 34.22 -52.35 6.00
N ASN A 4 33.23 -51.78 5.38
CA ASN A 4 31.91 -51.86 5.97
C ASN A 4 30.80 -51.60 4.93
N ASN A 5 30.12 -52.68 4.68
CA ASN A 5 28.98 -52.81 3.81
C ASN A 5 27.74 -52.80 4.73
N LYS A 6 27.08 -51.66 4.92
CA LYS A 6 25.82 -51.63 5.67
C LYS A 6 24.77 -50.60 5.24
N ASP A 7 24.96 -49.84 4.16
CA ASP A 7 23.95 -48.79 3.79
C ASP A 7 23.29 -49.00 2.42
N LYS A 8 23.07 -50.24 1.99
CA LYS A 8 22.37 -50.51 0.72
C LYS A 8 20.98 -51.14 0.84
N LYS A 9 20.34 -51.11 2.01
CA LYS A 9 18.99 -51.68 2.15
C LYS A 9 17.85 -50.66 2.45
N SER A 10 18.13 -49.37 2.68
CA SER A 10 17.09 -48.38 2.93
C SER A 10 16.70 -47.58 1.70
N ALA A 11 17.51 -47.55 0.67
CA ALA A 11 17.21 -46.75 -0.55
C ALA A 11 16.27 -47.44 -1.56
N LEU A 12 16.04 -48.77 -1.40
CA LEU A 12 15.24 -49.50 -2.39
C LEU A 12 13.75 -49.59 -2.03
N LYS A 13 13.30 -49.12 -0.87
CA LYS A 13 11.90 -49.10 -0.49
C LYS A 13 11.20 -47.77 -0.74
N LEU A 14 11.95 -46.68 -1.01
CA LEU A 14 11.37 -45.38 -1.30
C LEU A 14 11.16 -45.16 -2.81
N ALA A 15 11.95 -45.78 -3.66
CA ALA A 15 11.86 -45.67 -5.12
C ALA A 15 10.66 -46.43 -5.73
N THR A 16 10.09 -47.42 -5.01
CA THR A 16 9.00 -48.24 -5.51
C THR A 16 7.61 -47.62 -5.23
N PHE A 17 7.52 -46.64 -4.34
CA PHE A 17 6.25 -45.97 -4.03
C PHE A 17 6.00 -44.70 -4.89
N LEU A 18 7.06 -44.04 -5.37
CA LEU A 18 6.98 -42.88 -6.25
C LEU A 18 6.73 -43.24 -7.73
N THR A 19 7.09 -44.47 -8.15
CA THR A 19 6.86 -44.89 -9.56
C THR A 19 5.46 -45.39 -9.84
N THR A 20 4.70 -45.80 -8.83
CA THR A 20 3.30 -46.27 -9.04
C THR A 20 2.27 -45.13 -9.10
N THR A 21 2.52 -44.00 -8.44
CA THR A 21 1.61 -42.83 -8.52
C THR A 21 1.83 -42.01 -9.79
N SER A 22 3.08 -41.88 -10.25
CA SER A 22 3.36 -41.15 -11.49
C SER A 22 2.96 -41.91 -12.77
N VAL A 23 3.01 -43.23 -12.75
CA VAL A 23 2.55 -44.06 -13.89
C VAL A 23 1.02 -44.06 -13.97
N LEU A 24 0.29 -43.96 -12.85
CA LEU A 24 -1.17 -43.91 -12.88
C LEU A 24 -1.70 -42.55 -13.32
N SER A 25 -1.02 -41.45 -12.95
CA SER A 25 -1.39 -40.10 -13.43
C SER A 25 -1.07 -39.92 -14.93
N LEU A 26 0.06 -40.46 -15.41
CA LEU A 26 0.44 -40.39 -16.81
C LEU A 26 -0.44 -41.31 -17.71
N ALA A 27 -0.85 -42.47 -17.16
CA ALA A 27 -1.76 -43.36 -17.88
C ALA A 27 -3.20 -42.81 -18.01
N VAL A 28 -3.66 -42.06 -16.97
CA VAL A 28 -4.98 -41.41 -17.01
C VAL A 28 -4.94 -40.20 -17.95
N SER A 29 -3.86 -39.41 -17.96
CA SER A 29 -3.75 -38.27 -18.88
C SER A 29 -3.57 -38.70 -20.34
N THR A 30 -2.82 -39.76 -20.62
CA THR A 30 -2.68 -40.31 -21.97
C THR A 30 -3.93 -41.04 -22.45
N ALA A 31 -4.67 -41.69 -21.57
CA ALA A 31 -5.94 -42.31 -21.93
C ALA A 31 -7.04 -41.28 -22.22
N ILE A 32 -7.06 -40.17 -21.53
CA ILE A 32 -8.00 -39.05 -21.78
C ILE A 32 -7.64 -38.36 -23.12
N HIS A 33 -6.36 -38.15 -23.45
CA HIS A 33 -5.96 -37.56 -24.73
C HIS A 33 -6.14 -38.53 -25.92
N ALA A 34 -6.00 -39.85 -25.73
CA ALA A 34 -6.23 -40.84 -26.75
C ALA A 34 -7.73 -41.13 -27.06
N ALA A 35 -8.61 -40.73 -26.13
CA ALA A 35 -10.05 -40.96 -26.19
C ALA A 35 -10.88 -39.69 -26.47
N GLN A 36 -10.25 -38.54 -26.76
CA GLN A 36 -10.99 -37.32 -27.07
C GLN A 36 -11.73 -37.51 -28.45
N PRO A 37 -13.07 -37.52 -28.44
CA PRO A 37 -13.81 -37.49 -29.67
C PRO A 37 -13.56 -36.20 -30.44
N LYS A 38 -13.37 -36.27 -31.73
CA LYS A 38 -13.26 -35.11 -32.59
C LYS A 38 -14.45 -34.18 -32.36
N GLY A 39 -14.21 -32.95 -31.87
CA GLY A 39 -15.24 -31.93 -31.79
C GLY A 39 -15.73 -31.56 -30.38
N VAL A 40 -15.01 -31.92 -29.31
CA VAL A 40 -15.29 -31.37 -27.95
C VAL A 40 -14.28 -30.26 -27.66
N LEU A 41 -14.77 -29.03 -27.55
CA LEU A 41 -14.01 -27.89 -27.08
C LEU A 41 -14.34 -27.69 -25.60
N LEU A 42 -13.47 -28.24 -24.73
CA LEU A 42 -13.51 -27.97 -23.28
C LEU A 42 -12.38 -26.95 -22.99
N THR A 43 -12.70 -25.90 -22.29
CA THR A 43 -11.67 -25.00 -21.76
C THR A 43 -10.84 -25.75 -20.71
N ASP A 44 -9.56 -25.45 -20.55
CA ASP A 44 -8.64 -26.13 -19.61
C ASP A 44 -9.17 -26.12 -18.17
N ASN A 45 -9.99 -25.15 -17.80
CA ASN A 45 -10.66 -25.07 -16.50
C ASN A 45 -11.71 -26.17 -16.25
N ALA A 46 -12.26 -26.83 -17.30
CA ALA A 46 -13.23 -27.89 -17.13
C ALA A 46 -12.58 -29.23 -16.76
N LEU A 47 -11.27 -29.41 -17.06
CA LEU A 47 -10.55 -30.68 -16.82
C LEU A 47 -9.97 -30.80 -15.40
N THR A 48 -9.78 -29.69 -14.69
CA THR A 48 -9.17 -29.68 -13.35
C THR A 48 -10.16 -29.74 -12.17
N LYS A 49 -11.47 -29.63 -12.43
CA LYS A 49 -12.53 -29.64 -11.39
C LYS A 49 -13.47 -30.83 -11.51
N VAL A 50 -12.94 -32.06 -11.46
CA VAL A 50 -13.78 -33.25 -11.26
C VAL A 50 -13.90 -33.51 -9.78
N ASN A 51 -14.74 -32.77 -9.10
CA ASN A 51 -15.36 -33.19 -7.84
C ASN A 51 -16.82 -32.75 -7.78
N SER A 52 -17.66 -33.77 -7.95
CA SER A 52 -19.04 -33.97 -7.54
C SER A 52 -19.85 -32.76 -7.02
N SER A 53 -21.01 -32.57 -7.60
CA SER A 53 -22.14 -31.70 -7.22
C SER A 53 -22.19 -30.29 -7.84
N GLN A 54 -21.69 -30.11 -9.05
CA GLN A 54 -21.99 -28.87 -9.78
C GLN A 54 -23.38 -28.95 -10.41
N LEU A 55 -24.18 -27.90 -10.21
CA LEU A 55 -25.41 -27.64 -10.93
C LEU A 55 -25.16 -27.83 -12.44
N PRO A 56 -26.12 -28.35 -13.24
CA PRO A 56 -25.94 -28.55 -14.65
C PRO A 56 -25.55 -27.24 -15.34
N LYS A 57 -24.37 -27.24 -15.98
CA LYS A 57 -23.88 -26.08 -16.73
C LYS A 57 -24.62 -25.99 -18.08
N ARG A 58 -24.76 -24.76 -18.60
CA ARG A 58 -25.33 -24.50 -19.89
C ARG A 58 -24.27 -24.72 -20.99
N TYR A 59 -24.66 -25.44 -22.05
CA TYR A 59 -23.78 -25.80 -23.16
C TYR A 59 -24.43 -25.52 -24.53
N ILE A 60 -23.58 -25.20 -25.51
CA ILE A 60 -23.92 -25.12 -26.93
C ILE A 60 -23.64 -26.49 -27.54
N VAL A 61 -24.67 -27.12 -28.14
CA VAL A 61 -24.54 -28.37 -28.85
C VAL A 61 -24.74 -28.09 -30.32
N LYS A 62 -23.65 -28.06 -31.09
CA LYS A 62 -23.63 -27.84 -32.53
C LYS A 62 -23.89 -29.15 -33.26
N TYR A 63 -24.86 -29.16 -34.16
CA TYR A 63 -25.15 -30.33 -34.99
C TYR A 63 -24.64 -30.17 -36.43
N LYS A 64 -24.26 -31.31 -37.06
CA LYS A 64 -23.67 -31.35 -38.39
C LYS A 64 -24.66 -30.93 -39.46
N GLN A 65 -24.17 -30.14 -40.40
CA GLN A 65 -24.87 -29.90 -41.68
C GLN A 65 -24.36 -30.82 -42.78
N PRO A 66 -25.20 -31.10 -43.81
CA PRO A 66 -24.75 -31.77 -45.03
C PRO A 66 -23.66 -30.94 -45.69
N SER A 67 -22.56 -31.56 -46.12
CA SER A 67 -21.52 -30.90 -46.91
C SER A 67 -22.11 -30.29 -48.20
N VAL A 68 -21.80 -29.04 -48.46
CA VAL A 68 -22.16 -28.33 -49.69
C VAL A 68 -21.50 -29.06 -50.87
N GLY A 69 -22.30 -29.80 -51.66
CA GLY A 69 -21.80 -30.55 -52.84
C GLY A 69 -22.63 -31.78 -53.28
N SER A 70 -23.60 -32.19 -52.44
CA SER A 70 -24.53 -33.29 -52.83
C SER A 70 -25.93 -32.70 -53.05
N PHE A 71 -26.46 -32.87 -54.22
CA PHE A 71 -27.79 -32.40 -54.66
C PHE A 71 -28.96 -33.08 -53.95
N THR A 72 -28.78 -33.64 -52.79
CA THR A 72 -29.86 -34.23 -52.00
C THR A 72 -29.74 -33.80 -50.55
N ASN A 73 -30.72 -32.99 -50.11
CA ASN A 73 -31.34 -33.05 -48.81
C ASN A 73 -31.18 -31.87 -47.83
N SER A 74 -32.11 -30.92 -47.97
CA SER A 74 -32.73 -30.23 -46.81
C SER A 74 -33.28 -31.23 -45.75
N ALA A 75 -33.49 -32.49 -46.10
CA ALA A 75 -33.94 -33.57 -45.23
C ALA A 75 -32.86 -34.08 -44.23
N MET A 76 -31.56 -34.04 -44.59
CA MET A 76 -30.49 -34.56 -43.73
C MET A 76 -30.14 -33.59 -42.60
N GLY A 77 -30.12 -32.27 -42.82
CA GLY A 77 -29.92 -31.29 -41.75
C GLY A 77 -31.08 -31.26 -40.78
N ALA A 78 -32.31 -31.48 -41.27
CA ALA A 78 -33.49 -31.65 -40.41
C ALA A 78 -33.42 -32.95 -39.58
N SER A 79 -32.77 -34.01 -40.11
CA SER A 79 -32.60 -35.27 -39.40
C SER A 79 -31.57 -35.18 -38.26
N SER A 80 -30.41 -34.53 -38.50
CA SER A 80 -29.38 -34.36 -37.49
C SER A 80 -29.87 -33.45 -36.30
N LYS A 81 -30.59 -32.38 -36.65
CA LYS A 81 -31.25 -31.54 -35.62
C LYS A 81 -32.21 -32.36 -34.77
N ALA A 82 -33.08 -33.15 -35.41
CA ALA A 82 -34.06 -33.98 -34.69
C ALA A 82 -33.38 -35.07 -33.85
N ALA A 83 -32.31 -35.70 -34.38
CA ALA A 83 -31.54 -36.69 -33.65
C ALA A 83 -30.86 -36.12 -32.40
N VAL A 84 -30.20 -34.94 -32.54
CA VAL A 84 -29.56 -34.25 -31.39
C VAL A 84 -30.60 -33.80 -30.36
N LYS A 85 -31.72 -33.22 -30.82
CA LYS A 85 -32.81 -32.82 -29.91
C LYS A 85 -33.40 -34.03 -29.17
N ASN A 86 -33.67 -35.14 -29.85
CA ASN A 86 -34.14 -36.37 -29.22
C ASN A 86 -33.11 -36.94 -28.23
N LYS A 87 -31.84 -36.85 -28.54
CA LYS A 87 -30.76 -37.26 -27.62
C LYS A 87 -30.75 -36.38 -26.36
N LEU A 88 -30.82 -35.06 -26.51
CA LEU A 88 -30.92 -34.15 -25.39
C LEU A 88 -32.12 -34.45 -24.50
N MET A 89 -33.31 -34.68 -25.09
CA MET A 89 -34.49 -35.06 -24.34
C MET A 89 -34.33 -36.41 -23.65
N SER A 90 -33.68 -37.38 -24.26
CA SER A 90 -33.42 -38.70 -23.66
C SER A 90 -32.46 -38.66 -22.46
N LEU A 91 -31.58 -37.64 -22.42
CA LEU A 91 -30.69 -37.36 -21.29
C LEU A 91 -31.36 -36.55 -20.18
N GLY A 92 -32.63 -36.15 -20.39
CA GLY A 92 -33.33 -35.28 -19.44
C GLY A 92 -32.78 -33.82 -19.42
N ALA A 93 -32.05 -33.43 -20.46
CA ALA A 93 -31.45 -32.10 -20.51
C ALA A 93 -32.51 -31.00 -20.65
N LYS A 94 -32.39 -29.94 -19.91
CA LYS A 94 -33.24 -28.76 -20.04
C LYS A 94 -32.78 -27.94 -21.24
N ILE A 95 -33.52 -27.97 -22.33
CA ILE A 95 -33.23 -27.17 -23.53
C ILE A 95 -33.70 -25.75 -23.28
N HIS A 96 -32.78 -24.77 -23.46
CA HIS A 96 -33.07 -23.33 -23.33
C HIS A 96 -33.58 -22.75 -24.66
N GLN A 97 -32.81 -22.96 -25.76
CA GLN A 97 -33.14 -22.36 -27.05
C GLN A 97 -32.56 -23.16 -28.18
N GLU A 98 -33.24 -23.11 -29.34
CA GLU A 98 -32.80 -23.68 -30.60
C GLU A 98 -32.43 -22.56 -31.57
N PHE A 99 -31.29 -22.66 -32.22
CA PHE A 99 -30.80 -21.73 -33.24
C PHE A 99 -30.66 -22.42 -34.61
N PRO A 100 -31.77 -22.55 -35.35
CA PRO A 100 -31.79 -23.33 -36.58
C PRO A 100 -30.87 -22.81 -37.68
N GLU A 101 -30.73 -21.50 -37.80
CA GLU A 101 -29.89 -20.85 -38.80
C GLU A 101 -28.38 -21.00 -38.50
N SER A 102 -28.05 -21.13 -37.23
CA SER A 102 -26.66 -21.35 -36.78
C SER A 102 -26.36 -22.81 -36.43
N ASN A 103 -27.32 -23.71 -36.55
CA ASN A 103 -27.22 -25.17 -36.35
C ASN A 103 -26.75 -25.60 -34.95
N PHE A 104 -27.24 -24.97 -33.89
CA PHE A 104 -26.97 -25.41 -32.54
C PHE A 104 -28.23 -25.32 -31.65
N ILE A 105 -28.14 -26.02 -30.52
CA ILE A 105 -29.13 -26.03 -29.43
C ILE A 105 -28.40 -25.72 -28.14
N THR A 106 -28.96 -24.86 -27.28
CA THR A 106 -28.42 -24.62 -25.93
C THR A 106 -29.22 -25.42 -24.91
N ALA A 107 -28.50 -26.10 -23.99
CA ALA A 107 -29.09 -26.92 -22.95
C ALA A 107 -28.24 -26.98 -21.68
N GLU A 108 -28.89 -27.24 -20.55
CA GLU A 108 -28.20 -27.59 -19.30
C GLU A 108 -27.76 -29.06 -19.38
N LEU A 109 -26.46 -29.33 -19.17
CA LEU A 109 -25.87 -30.65 -19.33
C LEU A 109 -24.91 -30.93 -18.14
N SER A 110 -24.90 -32.20 -17.71
CA SER A 110 -23.81 -32.71 -16.89
C SER A 110 -22.57 -33.01 -17.74
N LEU A 111 -21.39 -33.15 -17.15
CA LEU A 111 -20.17 -33.56 -17.88
C LEU A 111 -20.33 -34.94 -18.55
N ASN A 112 -21.09 -35.84 -17.93
CA ASN A 112 -21.39 -37.13 -18.56
C ASN A 112 -22.26 -36.99 -19.79
N ASP A 113 -23.21 -36.05 -19.79
CA ASP A 113 -24.06 -35.76 -20.95
C ASP A 113 -23.26 -35.09 -22.07
N VAL A 114 -22.35 -34.17 -21.74
CA VAL A 114 -21.40 -33.57 -22.68
C VAL A 114 -20.57 -34.65 -23.38
N PHE A 115 -20.02 -35.58 -22.60
CA PHE A 115 -19.27 -36.71 -23.14
C PHE A 115 -20.14 -37.60 -24.05
N ALA A 116 -21.36 -37.95 -23.63
CA ALA A 116 -22.29 -38.76 -24.40
C ALA A 116 -22.73 -38.09 -25.71
N LEU A 117 -22.87 -36.74 -25.70
CA LEU A 117 -23.20 -35.96 -26.91
C LEU A 117 -22.00 -35.82 -27.85
N SER A 118 -20.80 -35.67 -27.33
CA SER A 118 -19.59 -35.58 -28.12
C SER A 118 -19.27 -36.86 -28.91
N MET A 119 -19.75 -38.01 -28.47
CA MET A 119 -19.64 -39.30 -29.15
C MET A 119 -20.77 -39.51 -30.18
N ASN A 120 -21.75 -38.60 -30.26
CA ASN A 120 -22.87 -38.73 -31.18
C ASN A 120 -22.47 -38.32 -32.60
N ASN A 121 -22.76 -39.16 -33.62
CA ASN A 121 -22.39 -38.90 -34.99
C ASN A 121 -23.05 -37.65 -35.59
N ASP A 122 -24.20 -37.23 -35.06
CA ASP A 122 -24.93 -36.04 -35.52
C ASP A 122 -24.44 -34.74 -34.90
N VAL A 123 -23.58 -34.81 -33.83
CA VAL A 123 -22.99 -33.66 -33.15
C VAL A 123 -21.65 -33.31 -33.83
N GLU A 124 -21.44 -32.04 -34.10
CA GLU A 124 -20.20 -31.48 -34.59
C GLU A 124 -19.23 -31.19 -33.43
N TYR A 125 -19.69 -30.43 -32.44
CA TYR A 125 -19.01 -30.17 -31.20
C TYR A 125 -20.00 -29.81 -30.06
N VAL A 126 -19.52 -29.87 -28.81
CA VAL A 126 -20.18 -29.37 -27.62
C VAL A 126 -19.22 -28.44 -26.91
N GLU A 127 -19.66 -27.23 -26.60
CA GLU A 127 -18.85 -26.23 -25.87
C GLU A 127 -19.69 -25.57 -24.76
N GLU A 128 -19.04 -24.96 -23.79
CA GLU A 128 -19.70 -24.21 -22.72
C GLU A 128 -20.34 -22.95 -23.30
N ASP A 129 -21.62 -22.68 -22.96
CA ASP A 129 -22.33 -21.45 -23.33
C ASP A 129 -21.95 -20.38 -22.32
N LEU A 130 -20.85 -19.68 -22.63
CA LEU A 130 -20.25 -18.69 -21.74
C LEU A 130 -21.20 -17.52 -21.52
N GLN A 131 -21.36 -17.14 -20.26
CA GLN A 131 -22.15 -15.96 -19.90
C GLN A 131 -21.55 -14.68 -20.48
N ARG A 132 -22.40 -13.76 -20.89
CA ARG A 132 -22.04 -12.41 -21.31
C ARG A 132 -22.82 -11.42 -20.45
N ARG A 133 -22.13 -10.37 -19.97
CA ARG A 133 -22.73 -9.27 -19.18
C ARG A 133 -22.42 -7.94 -19.87
N PHE A 134 -23.21 -6.93 -19.55
CA PHE A 134 -22.84 -5.56 -19.85
C PHE A 134 -21.56 -5.23 -19.09
N MET A 135 -20.55 -4.80 -19.82
CA MET A 135 -19.30 -4.31 -19.25
C MET A 135 -19.40 -2.79 -19.21
N ALA A 136 -19.42 -2.22 -18.02
CA ALA A 136 -19.27 -0.79 -17.80
C ALA A 136 -17.99 -0.59 -17.00
N GLN A 137 -17.21 0.42 -17.36
CA GLN A 137 -16.04 0.82 -16.60
C GLN A 137 -16.44 1.28 -15.20
N SER A 138 -15.74 0.83 -14.19
CA SER A 138 -15.87 1.34 -12.83
C SER A 138 -14.84 2.45 -12.60
N VAL A 139 -15.28 3.56 -12.03
CA VAL A 139 -14.37 4.57 -11.46
C VAL A 139 -14.21 4.24 -9.97
N PRO A 140 -13.06 3.69 -9.54
CA PRO A 140 -12.82 3.42 -8.13
C PRO A 140 -12.92 4.70 -7.29
N TYR A 141 -13.43 4.58 -6.06
CA TYR A 141 -13.69 5.75 -5.21
C TYR A 141 -12.46 6.65 -5.01
N GLY A 142 -11.27 6.04 -5.00
CA GLY A 142 -10.01 6.74 -4.81
C GLY A 142 -9.73 7.77 -5.91
N ILE A 143 -10.14 7.50 -7.14
CA ILE A 143 -9.95 8.40 -8.28
C ILE A 143 -10.70 9.73 -8.08
N SER A 144 -11.94 9.65 -7.60
CA SER A 144 -12.74 10.84 -7.29
C SER A 144 -12.27 11.54 -6.00
N GLN A 145 -11.82 10.77 -5.00
CA GLN A 145 -11.29 11.37 -3.77
C GLN A 145 -10.03 12.21 -4.00
N VAL A 146 -9.17 11.78 -4.93
CA VAL A 146 -7.98 12.58 -5.31
C VAL A 146 -8.27 13.55 -6.46
N GLN A 147 -9.53 13.76 -6.84
CA GLN A 147 -9.97 14.68 -7.90
C GLN A 147 -9.39 14.41 -9.30
N ALA A 148 -8.92 13.18 -9.57
CA ALA A 148 -8.31 12.87 -10.86
C ALA A 148 -9.32 12.75 -12.01
N ASP A 149 -10.59 12.51 -11.71
CA ASP A 149 -11.71 12.50 -12.66
C ASP A 149 -12.24 13.90 -13.01
N LEU A 150 -11.78 14.94 -12.32
CA LEU A 150 -12.17 16.34 -12.55
C LEU A 150 -11.23 17.10 -13.50
N VAL A 151 -10.18 16.45 -14.01
CA VAL A 151 -9.16 17.07 -14.85
C VAL A 151 -8.97 16.31 -16.17
N ASP A 152 -8.43 16.99 -17.19
CA ASP A 152 -8.04 16.38 -18.45
C ASP A 152 -6.72 15.61 -18.27
N ASP A 153 -6.76 14.29 -18.27
CA ASP A 153 -5.58 13.45 -18.13
C ASP A 153 -4.85 13.17 -19.46
N SER A 154 -5.36 13.68 -20.59
CA SER A 154 -4.76 13.45 -21.91
C SER A 154 -3.35 14.03 -22.03
N VAL A 155 -3.02 15.09 -21.29
CA VAL A 155 -1.70 15.71 -21.23
C VAL A 155 -0.65 14.79 -20.60
N ALA A 156 -1.07 13.85 -19.74
CA ALA A 156 -0.20 12.87 -19.09
C ALA A 156 -0.02 11.60 -19.94
N SER A 157 -0.65 11.52 -21.12
CA SER A 157 -0.47 10.38 -22.01
C SER A 157 0.97 10.29 -22.55
N ALA A 158 1.42 9.08 -22.83
CA ALA A 158 2.74 8.84 -23.44
C ALA A 158 2.87 9.57 -24.80
N SER A 159 1.80 9.70 -25.55
CA SER A 159 1.78 10.40 -26.85
C SER A 159 1.87 11.93 -26.73
N ALA A 160 1.44 12.49 -25.60
CA ALA A 160 1.57 13.93 -25.30
C ALA A 160 2.92 14.28 -24.67
N GLY A 161 3.75 13.28 -24.34
CA GLY A 161 5.01 13.49 -23.62
C GLY A 161 4.81 13.72 -22.13
N GLY A 162 3.74 13.17 -21.55
CA GLY A 162 3.47 13.23 -20.11
C GLY A 162 4.59 12.60 -19.28
N LYS A 163 4.63 12.96 -18.01
CA LYS A 163 5.65 12.51 -17.05
C LYS A 163 5.65 11.00 -16.90
N LYS A 164 6.84 10.41 -16.96
CA LYS A 164 7.03 8.97 -16.91
C LYS A 164 7.06 8.46 -15.50
N ILE A 165 6.29 7.42 -15.22
CA ILE A 165 6.18 6.81 -13.90
C ILE A 165 6.92 5.49 -13.88
N CYS A 166 7.78 5.29 -12.88
CA CYS A 166 8.38 3.99 -12.58
C CYS A 166 7.65 3.32 -11.41
N VAL A 167 7.38 2.03 -11.55
CA VAL A 167 6.80 1.20 -10.49
C VAL A 167 7.81 0.12 -10.11
N ILE A 168 8.31 0.16 -8.89
CA ILE A 168 9.21 -0.85 -8.31
C ILE A 168 8.35 -1.79 -7.46
N ASP A 169 8.09 -3.02 -7.96
CA ASP A 169 7.14 -3.94 -7.36
C ASP A 169 7.35 -5.40 -7.81
N SER A 170 6.32 -6.24 -7.72
CA SER A 170 6.31 -7.66 -8.11
C SER A 170 6.08 -7.91 -9.62
N GLY A 171 6.21 -6.89 -10.46
CA GLY A 171 5.95 -6.98 -11.89
C GLY A 171 4.50 -6.67 -12.27
N LEU A 172 4.20 -6.75 -13.56
CA LEU A 172 2.91 -6.42 -14.14
C LEU A 172 2.46 -7.55 -15.07
N ASN A 173 1.23 -8.04 -14.90
CA ASN A 173 0.67 -9.02 -15.84
C ASN A 173 0.32 -8.36 -17.17
N LEU A 174 1.01 -8.74 -18.24
CA LEU A 174 0.72 -8.29 -19.61
C LEU A 174 0.70 -9.47 -20.61
N PRO A 175 -0.25 -9.50 -21.56
CA PRO A 175 -1.26 -8.46 -21.82
C PRO A 175 -2.37 -8.44 -20.77
N HIS A 176 -2.94 -7.26 -20.53
CA HIS A 176 -4.12 -7.06 -19.71
C HIS A 176 -5.05 -6.09 -20.49
N GLU A 177 -6.37 -6.37 -20.51
CA GLU A 177 -7.33 -5.63 -21.36
C GLU A 177 -7.43 -4.14 -21.01
N ASP A 178 -7.08 -3.79 -19.78
CA ASP A 178 -7.22 -2.45 -19.19
C ASP A 178 -5.87 -1.77 -18.94
N MET A 179 -4.81 -2.24 -19.55
CA MET A 179 -3.47 -1.68 -19.43
C MET A 179 -2.87 -1.33 -20.78
N GLY A 180 -1.89 -0.43 -20.77
CA GLY A 180 -1.12 -0.07 -21.96
C GLY A 180 -0.32 -1.24 -22.52
N SER A 181 0.23 -1.07 -23.71
CA SER A 181 0.92 -2.13 -24.44
C SER A 181 2.36 -2.35 -23.97
N LYS A 182 2.74 -3.63 -23.81
CA LYS A 182 4.12 -4.07 -23.60
C LYS A 182 5.04 -3.63 -24.74
N GLY A 183 6.14 -2.95 -24.37
CA GLY A 183 7.12 -2.43 -25.33
C GLY A 183 6.66 -1.19 -26.11
N GLY A 184 5.42 -0.71 -25.84
CA GLY A 184 4.90 0.56 -26.31
C GLY A 184 4.97 1.62 -25.21
N THR A 185 3.82 1.91 -24.58
CA THR A 185 3.75 2.86 -23.47
C THR A 185 4.26 2.28 -22.15
N ILE A 186 4.28 0.95 -22.02
CA ILE A 186 4.82 0.24 -20.85
C ILE A 186 6.08 -0.51 -21.22
N THR A 187 7.17 -0.15 -20.56
CA THR A 187 8.48 -0.82 -20.62
C THR A 187 8.84 -1.41 -19.26
N GLY A 188 9.93 -2.13 -19.15
CA GLY A 188 10.38 -2.61 -17.84
C GLY A 188 11.69 -3.34 -17.86
N THR A 189 12.20 -3.60 -16.66
CA THR A 189 13.48 -4.29 -16.41
C THR A 189 13.28 -5.36 -15.35
N ASN A 190 13.89 -6.52 -15.56
CA ASN A 190 13.90 -7.61 -14.59
C ASN A 190 15.00 -7.36 -13.56
N ASP A 191 14.75 -7.65 -12.30
CA ASP A 191 15.83 -7.88 -11.34
C ASP A 191 16.35 -9.32 -11.47
N SER A 192 17.60 -9.53 -11.04
CA SER A 192 18.23 -10.84 -11.08
C SER A 192 17.47 -11.86 -10.20
N GLY A 193 16.90 -12.87 -10.84
CA GLY A 193 16.21 -13.98 -10.17
C GLY A 193 14.70 -13.81 -9.97
N THR A 194 14.10 -12.69 -10.38
CA THR A 194 12.65 -12.47 -10.27
C THR A 194 11.84 -12.82 -11.54
N GLY A 195 12.51 -13.10 -12.64
CA GLY A 195 11.86 -13.41 -13.94
C GLY A 195 11.53 -12.16 -14.75
N ASN A 196 10.62 -12.31 -15.72
CA ASN A 196 10.26 -11.19 -16.58
C ASN A 196 9.40 -10.16 -15.86
N TRP A 197 9.61 -8.87 -16.11
CA TRP A 197 8.84 -7.78 -15.53
C TRP A 197 7.37 -7.78 -15.94
N PHE A 198 7.04 -8.38 -17.09
CA PHE A 198 5.68 -8.49 -17.63
C PHE A 198 4.96 -9.78 -17.24
N ASP A 199 5.61 -10.63 -16.43
CA ASP A 199 5.01 -11.78 -15.78
C ASP A 199 4.89 -11.42 -14.27
N HIS A 200 3.70 -11.53 -13.70
CA HIS A 200 3.49 -11.14 -12.32
C HIS A 200 4.23 -12.04 -11.32
N GLY A 201 4.66 -11.47 -10.20
CA GLY A 201 5.13 -12.17 -8.99
C GLY A 201 4.09 -12.08 -7.87
N GLY A 202 2.82 -12.38 -8.20
CA GLY A 202 1.66 -12.13 -7.37
C GLY A 202 0.83 -10.95 -7.89
N PRO A 203 -0.34 -10.66 -7.32
CA PRO A 203 -1.26 -9.64 -7.83
C PRO A 203 -0.85 -8.19 -7.53
N HIS A 204 0.06 -7.97 -6.56
CA HIS A 204 0.33 -6.66 -5.98
C HIS A 204 0.81 -5.63 -7.01
N GLY A 205 1.84 -5.91 -7.78
CA GLY A 205 2.37 -4.96 -8.76
C GLY A 205 1.40 -4.65 -9.91
N THR A 206 0.57 -5.62 -10.30
CA THR A 206 -0.50 -5.39 -11.29
C THR A 206 -1.56 -4.44 -10.72
N HIS A 207 -1.94 -4.61 -9.45
CA HIS A 207 -2.90 -3.75 -8.76
C HIS A 207 -2.37 -2.32 -8.61
N VAL A 208 -1.14 -2.17 -8.19
CA VAL A 208 -0.44 -0.87 -8.06
C VAL A 208 -0.37 -0.15 -9.40
N ALA A 209 0.06 -0.85 -10.46
CA ALA A 209 0.15 -0.27 -11.81
C ALA A 209 -1.23 0.15 -12.35
N GLY A 210 -2.27 -0.64 -12.13
CA GLY A 210 -3.64 -0.32 -12.52
C GLY A 210 -4.21 0.88 -11.76
N THR A 211 -3.91 1.03 -10.48
CA THR A 211 -4.30 2.20 -9.69
C THR A 211 -3.74 3.49 -10.31
N ILE A 212 -2.51 3.45 -10.83
CA ILE A 212 -1.91 4.57 -11.55
C ILE A 212 -2.54 4.76 -12.95
N ALA A 213 -2.64 3.67 -13.74
CA ALA A 213 -2.66 3.77 -15.21
C ALA A 213 -3.69 2.85 -15.91
N ALA A 214 -4.67 2.29 -15.20
CA ALA A 214 -5.75 1.56 -15.86
C ALA A 214 -6.49 2.49 -16.82
N LEU A 215 -6.75 2.00 -18.04
CA LEU A 215 -7.19 2.81 -19.17
C LEU A 215 -8.64 3.29 -19.03
N ASN A 216 -8.91 4.53 -19.43
CA ASN A 216 -10.29 5.01 -19.61
C ASN A 216 -10.84 4.54 -20.97
N ASN A 217 -11.14 3.26 -21.09
CA ASN A 217 -11.50 2.57 -22.33
C ASN A 217 -12.93 2.01 -22.37
N GLY A 218 -13.71 2.28 -21.32
CA GLY A 218 -15.11 1.83 -21.18
C GLY A 218 -15.28 0.42 -20.60
N ILE A 219 -14.20 -0.25 -20.22
CA ILE A 219 -14.20 -1.57 -19.56
C ILE A 219 -13.42 -1.51 -18.24
N GLY A 220 -13.60 -2.51 -17.39
CA GLY A 220 -12.82 -2.72 -16.17
C GLY A 220 -12.84 -1.54 -15.20
N VAL A 221 -11.68 -0.97 -14.91
CA VAL A 221 -11.49 0.16 -13.99
C VAL A 221 -10.76 1.32 -14.66
N ARG A 222 -10.84 2.51 -14.06
CA ARG A 222 -10.03 3.66 -14.44
C ARG A 222 -8.97 3.93 -13.36
N GLY A 223 -7.72 4.10 -13.78
CA GLY A 223 -6.64 4.60 -12.92
C GLY A 223 -6.66 6.13 -12.77
N VAL A 224 -5.73 6.66 -11.99
CA VAL A 224 -5.53 8.12 -11.83
C VAL A 224 -5.27 8.77 -13.19
N ILE A 225 -4.46 8.13 -14.05
CA ILE A 225 -4.18 8.55 -15.42
C ILE A 225 -4.71 7.48 -16.37
N GLY A 226 -5.95 7.66 -16.83
CA GLY A 226 -6.59 6.72 -17.76
C GLY A 226 -6.22 6.92 -19.24
N SER A 227 -5.38 7.88 -19.57
CA SER A 227 -5.01 8.28 -20.92
C SER A 227 -3.76 7.57 -21.47
N ASN A 228 -3.42 6.39 -20.93
CA ASN A 228 -2.27 5.58 -21.37
C ASN A 228 -0.91 6.26 -21.15
N PRO A 229 -0.51 6.51 -19.89
CA PRO A 229 0.76 7.17 -19.56
C PRO A 229 1.98 6.32 -19.91
N SER A 230 3.15 6.96 -19.96
CA SER A 230 4.42 6.25 -20.07
C SER A 230 4.81 5.64 -18.73
N MET A 231 5.05 4.32 -18.70
CA MET A 231 5.45 3.60 -17.49
C MET A 231 6.71 2.76 -17.69
N HIS A 232 7.48 2.61 -16.61
CA HIS A 232 8.57 1.64 -16.52
C HIS A 232 8.39 0.77 -15.28
N ILE A 233 8.38 -0.56 -15.46
CA ILE A 233 8.19 -1.52 -14.38
C ILE A 233 9.54 -2.14 -14.02
N VAL A 234 9.95 -2.05 -12.77
CA VAL A 234 11.10 -2.77 -12.24
C VAL A 234 10.61 -3.85 -11.28
N LYS A 235 10.77 -5.11 -11.70
CA LYS A 235 10.33 -6.25 -10.92
C LYS A 235 11.43 -6.65 -9.93
N VAL A 236 11.20 -6.38 -8.64
CA VAL A 236 12.13 -6.70 -7.54
C VAL A 236 11.62 -7.81 -6.64
N PHE A 237 10.33 -8.15 -6.69
CA PHE A 237 9.73 -9.21 -5.89
C PHE A 237 9.24 -10.37 -6.76
N ASN A 238 9.43 -11.58 -6.27
CA ASN A 238 8.73 -12.77 -6.71
C ASN A 238 7.51 -13.03 -5.79
N GLU A 239 6.88 -14.18 -5.91
CA GLU A 239 5.73 -14.59 -5.10
C GLU A 239 6.01 -14.64 -3.58
N SER A 240 7.29 -14.67 -3.17
CA SER A 240 7.68 -14.64 -1.75
C SER A 240 7.66 -13.24 -1.12
N GLY A 241 7.61 -12.17 -1.93
CA GLY A 241 7.42 -10.79 -1.48
C GLY A 241 8.57 -10.16 -0.68
N TRP A 242 9.80 -10.70 -0.76
CA TRP A 242 10.96 -10.19 -0.02
C TRP A 242 12.07 -9.74 -0.96
N GLY A 243 12.70 -8.60 -0.63
CA GLY A 243 13.86 -8.02 -1.31
C GLY A 243 14.83 -7.37 -0.31
N TYR A 244 15.96 -6.90 -0.80
CA TYR A 244 16.99 -6.23 0.01
C TYR A 244 17.11 -4.76 -0.37
N SER A 245 17.51 -3.89 0.57
CA SER A 245 17.72 -2.46 0.34
C SER A 245 18.74 -2.15 -0.76
N SER A 246 19.75 -3.00 -0.96
CA SER A 246 20.70 -2.87 -2.08
C SER A 246 20.05 -3.06 -3.46
N GLN A 247 19.08 -3.97 -3.57
CA GLN A 247 18.31 -4.18 -4.79
C GLN A 247 17.37 -3.00 -5.05
N LEU A 248 16.81 -2.39 -3.99
CA LEU A 248 16.00 -1.19 -4.12
C LEU A 248 16.80 -0.01 -4.70
N VAL A 249 18.04 0.20 -4.25
CA VAL A 249 18.92 1.24 -4.83
C VAL A 249 19.19 0.98 -6.31
N ASP A 250 19.45 -0.26 -6.70
CA ASP A 250 19.66 -0.64 -8.10
C ASP A 250 18.40 -0.43 -8.95
N ALA A 251 17.23 -0.77 -8.40
CA ALA A 251 15.95 -0.53 -9.04
C ALA A 251 15.66 0.96 -9.23
N ILE A 252 15.94 1.80 -8.24
CA ILE A 252 15.83 3.26 -8.32
C ILE A 252 16.75 3.81 -9.42
N ASN A 253 18.02 3.39 -9.44
CA ASN A 253 18.97 3.78 -10.49
C ASN A 253 18.50 3.34 -11.89
N THR A 254 17.85 2.19 -11.98
CA THR A 254 17.24 1.70 -13.22
C THR A 254 16.09 2.61 -13.65
N CYS A 255 15.21 3.04 -12.74
CA CYS A 255 14.16 4.00 -13.02
C CYS A 255 14.69 5.34 -13.53
N VAL A 256 15.70 5.89 -12.83
CA VAL A 256 16.40 7.15 -13.23
C VAL A 256 17.01 7.02 -14.62
N SER A 257 17.74 5.94 -14.87
CA SER A 257 18.39 5.68 -16.17
C SER A 257 17.42 5.52 -17.32
N ASN A 258 16.17 5.09 -17.03
CA ASN A 258 15.08 5.00 -18.01
C ASN A 258 14.30 6.32 -18.17
N GLY A 259 14.74 7.40 -17.53
CA GLY A 259 14.15 8.73 -17.66
C GLY A 259 12.79 8.83 -17.00
N SER A 260 12.62 8.22 -15.84
CA SER A 260 11.40 8.32 -15.05
C SER A 260 11.40 9.59 -14.21
N ASP A 261 10.28 10.29 -14.19
CA ASP A 261 10.09 11.53 -13.41
C ASP A 261 9.56 11.24 -12.01
N VAL A 262 8.71 10.21 -11.87
CA VAL A 262 8.09 9.79 -10.62
C VAL A 262 8.40 8.31 -10.38
N ILE A 263 8.77 7.95 -9.15
CA ILE A 263 8.98 6.56 -8.74
C ILE A 263 8.00 6.20 -7.63
N ASN A 264 7.18 5.17 -7.87
CA ASN A 264 6.31 4.57 -6.85
C ASN A 264 6.97 3.35 -6.22
N MET A 265 7.03 3.34 -4.88
CA MET A 265 7.57 2.26 -4.05
C MET A 265 6.50 1.80 -3.05
N SER A 266 5.61 0.92 -3.50
CA SER A 266 4.57 0.31 -2.65
C SER A 266 5.16 -0.82 -1.78
N LEU A 267 6.24 -0.53 -1.08
CA LEU A 267 7.05 -1.47 -0.30
C LEU A 267 7.66 -0.77 0.92
N GLY A 268 8.11 -1.54 1.90
CA GLY A 268 8.80 -0.98 3.05
C GLY A 268 9.29 -2.03 4.05
N GLY A 269 10.03 -1.56 5.04
CA GLY A 269 10.56 -2.36 6.14
C GLY A 269 11.05 -1.49 7.30
N SER A 270 11.27 -2.09 8.46
CA SER A 270 11.61 -1.38 9.70
C SER A 270 13.07 -0.92 9.82
N GLY A 271 13.92 -1.23 8.85
CA GLY A 271 15.37 -0.97 8.96
C GLY A 271 15.84 0.12 8.02
N SER A 272 16.47 1.19 8.53
CA SER A 272 17.14 2.20 7.71
C SER A 272 18.54 1.76 7.27
N SER A 273 18.97 2.18 6.08
CA SER A 273 20.30 1.93 5.53
C SER A 273 20.90 3.21 4.98
N THR A 274 22.15 3.52 5.35
CA THR A 274 22.87 4.69 4.80
C THR A 274 23.03 4.59 3.29
N THR A 275 23.26 3.41 2.74
CA THR A 275 23.39 3.20 1.29
C THR A 275 22.07 3.48 0.59
N GLU A 276 20.96 3.03 1.14
CA GLU A 276 19.61 3.25 0.62
C GLU A 276 19.24 4.75 0.67
N ARG A 277 19.43 5.40 1.83
CA ARG A 277 19.21 6.84 2.00
C ARG A 277 19.99 7.65 0.96
N ASN A 278 21.28 7.36 0.80
CA ASN A 278 22.12 8.10 -0.15
C ASN A 278 21.73 7.86 -1.61
N GLY A 279 21.35 6.64 -1.98
CA GLY A 279 20.86 6.30 -3.31
C GLY A 279 19.55 7.02 -3.64
N ILE A 280 18.62 7.03 -2.69
CA ILE A 280 17.34 7.74 -2.78
C ILE A 280 17.55 9.25 -2.90
N LYS A 281 18.39 9.81 -2.02
CA LYS A 281 18.73 11.24 -2.08
C LYS A 281 19.35 11.61 -3.43
N ALA A 282 20.25 10.80 -3.96
CA ALA A 282 20.86 11.07 -5.27
C ALA A 282 19.82 11.09 -6.41
N ALA A 283 18.81 10.20 -6.38
CA ALA A 283 17.73 10.21 -7.35
C ALA A 283 16.82 11.46 -7.19
N TYR A 284 16.52 11.85 -5.94
CA TYR A 284 15.76 13.07 -5.64
C TYR A 284 16.49 14.33 -6.11
N ASP A 285 17.78 14.45 -5.81
CA ASP A 285 18.63 15.57 -6.25
C ASP A 285 18.80 15.63 -7.78
N ALA A 286 18.66 14.48 -8.46
CA ALA A 286 18.65 14.41 -9.92
C ALA A 286 17.28 14.80 -10.54
N GLY A 287 16.32 15.24 -9.74
CA GLY A 287 15.03 15.76 -10.19
C GLY A 287 13.93 14.72 -10.27
N VAL A 288 14.06 13.57 -9.64
CA VAL A 288 13.02 12.53 -9.58
C VAL A 288 12.20 12.67 -8.31
N LEU A 289 10.89 12.54 -8.38
CA LEU A 289 9.99 12.51 -7.22
C LEU A 289 9.76 11.06 -6.76
N LEU A 290 10.18 10.74 -5.54
CA LEU A 290 10.05 9.40 -4.97
C LEU A 290 8.89 9.38 -3.98
N ILE A 291 8.00 8.39 -4.12
CA ILE A 291 6.78 8.25 -3.33
C ILE A 291 6.71 6.81 -2.80
N ALA A 292 6.47 6.65 -1.50
CA ALA A 292 6.44 5.34 -0.87
C ALA A 292 5.32 5.18 0.17
N ALA A 293 4.93 3.94 0.38
CA ALA A 293 3.95 3.52 1.35
C ALA A 293 4.46 3.70 2.79
N ALA A 294 3.71 4.39 3.66
CA ALA A 294 4.12 4.68 5.05
C ALA A 294 4.27 3.44 5.95
N GLY A 295 3.71 2.30 5.55
CA GLY A 295 3.76 1.02 6.27
C GLY A 295 2.41 0.60 6.84
N ASN A 296 2.26 -0.72 7.10
CA ASN A 296 1.00 -1.35 7.48
C ASN A 296 0.99 -1.94 8.90
N ASP A 297 2.00 -1.61 9.71
CA ASP A 297 2.13 -2.09 11.10
C ASP A 297 1.57 -1.07 12.12
N GLY A 298 0.62 -0.24 11.70
CA GLY A 298 -0.03 0.76 12.54
C GLY A 298 -0.77 0.11 13.73
N VAL A 299 -0.67 0.72 14.89
CA VAL A 299 -1.36 0.27 16.11
C VAL A 299 -2.47 1.26 16.46
N VAL A 300 -3.73 0.82 16.43
CA VAL A 300 -4.92 1.68 16.63
C VAL A 300 -4.82 2.52 17.91
N SER A 301 -4.33 1.93 18.99
CA SER A 301 -4.21 2.59 20.30
C SER A 301 -2.97 3.48 20.44
N SER A 302 -2.04 3.43 19.48
CA SER A 302 -0.82 4.25 19.50
C SER A 302 -1.10 5.67 18.98
N THR A 303 -0.42 6.64 19.53
CA THR A 303 -0.38 8.02 18.99
C THR A 303 0.64 8.16 17.88
N THR A 304 1.73 7.41 17.96
CA THR A 304 2.79 7.31 16.93
C THR A 304 3.26 5.88 16.82
N ASP A 305 3.62 5.45 15.61
CA ASP A 305 4.14 4.13 15.32
C ASP A 305 5.62 4.21 14.89
N ALA A 306 6.27 3.06 14.73
CA ALA A 306 7.64 3.00 14.21
C ALA A 306 7.72 3.54 12.77
N GLU A 307 8.89 3.98 12.37
CA GLU A 307 9.19 4.39 11.01
C GLU A 307 9.29 3.16 10.08
N SER A 308 8.90 3.35 8.82
CA SER A 308 9.07 2.37 7.74
C SER A 308 9.89 2.98 6.61
N PHE A 309 10.89 2.26 6.12
CA PHE A 309 11.78 2.70 5.07
C PHE A 309 11.50 1.95 3.77
N PRO A 310 11.53 2.65 2.62
CA PRO A 310 12.14 3.96 2.37
C PRO A 310 11.25 5.18 2.66
N ALA A 311 9.98 5.02 3.02
CA ALA A 311 9.04 6.12 3.18
C ALA A 311 9.50 7.19 4.18
N SER A 312 10.23 6.79 5.23
CA SER A 312 10.68 7.70 6.29
C SER A 312 12.03 8.39 6.00
N TYR A 313 12.53 8.36 4.76
CA TYR A 313 13.65 9.22 4.37
C TYR A 313 13.14 10.57 3.86
N ASP A 314 13.80 11.67 4.22
CA ASP A 314 13.41 13.05 3.87
C ASP A 314 13.23 13.29 2.36
N SER A 315 13.95 12.54 1.52
CA SER A 315 13.85 12.59 0.06
C SER A 315 12.71 11.75 -0.53
N VAL A 316 11.80 11.23 0.31
CA VAL A 316 10.67 10.40 -0.10
C VAL A 316 9.37 11.00 0.42
N VAL A 317 8.35 11.02 -0.40
CA VAL A 317 6.98 11.36 0.01
C VAL A 317 6.36 10.14 0.69
N SER A 318 6.16 10.21 1.99
CA SER A 318 5.55 9.13 2.79
C SER A 318 4.03 9.19 2.74
N VAL A 319 3.37 8.12 2.30
CA VAL A 319 1.93 8.12 2.03
C VAL A 319 1.17 7.24 3.01
N ALA A 320 0.30 7.84 3.82
CA ALA A 320 -0.65 7.15 4.70
C ALA A 320 -1.91 6.69 3.93
N ALA A 321 -2.58 5.66 4.45
CA ALA A 321 -3.78 5.09 3.85
C ALA A 321 -5.05 5.57 4.54
N ILE A 322 -6.05 6.01 3.74
CA ILE A 322 -7.40 6.34 4.19
C ILE A 322 -8.44 5.47 3.48
N ASP A 323 -9.62 5.39 4.07
CA ASP A 323 -10.78 4.70 3.50
C ASP A 323 -11.67 5.63 2.64
N SER A 324 -12.77 5.08 2.12
CA SER A 324 -13.76 5.83 1.32
C SER A 324 -14.49 6.93 2.10
N SER A 325 -14.42 6.93 3.43
CA SER A 325 -14.95 7.96 4.32
C SER A 325 -13.89 8.95 4.79
N LYS A 326 -12.68 8.88 4.23
CA LYS A 326 -11.49 9.67 4.59
C LYS A 326 -11.01 9.45 6.03
N VAL A 327 -11.31 8.28 6.62
CA VAL A 327 -10.81 7.88 7.92
C VAL A 327 -9.47 7.16 7.73
N LEU A 328 -8.51 7.43 8.62
CA LEU A 328 -7.22 6.74 8.61
C LEU A 328 -7.43 5.23 8.78
N ALA A 329 -6.80 4.44 7.94
CA ALA A 329 -6.86 2.99 8.05
C ALA A 329 -6.17 2.51 9.34
N ASP A 330 -6.78 1.53 10.01
CA ASP A 330 -6.27 0.98 11.28
C ASP A 330 -4.83 0.47 11.20
N PHE A 331 -4.45 -0.03 10.02
CA PHE A 331 -3.10 -0.54 9.75
C PHE A 331 -2.09 0.53 9.35
N SER A 332 -2.53 1.75 8.97
CA SER A 332 -1.62 2.79 8.49
C SER A 332 -0.73 3.28 9.61
N GLN A 333 0.61 3.23 9.41
CA GLN A 333 1.56 3.73 10.38
C GLN A 333 1.50 5.25 10.50
N LYS A 334 1.65 5.74 11.72
CA LYS A 334 1.56 7.14 12.14
C LYS A 334 2.89 7.57 12.73
N ASN A 335 3.60 8.46 12.07
CA ASN A 335 4.86 9.00 12.58
C ASN A 335 5.12 10.40 11.97
N SER A 336 6.16 11.07 12.43
CA SER A 336 6.52 12.42 11.98
C SER A 336 6.92 12.49 10.50
N GLN A 337 7.25 11.36 9.87
CA GLN A 337 7.65 11.30 8.48
C GLN A 337 6.46 11.15 7.51
N VAL A 338 5.27 10.79 8.00
CA VAL A 338 4.07 10.79 7.18
C VAL A 338 3.87 12.19 6.59
N GLU A 339 3.81 12.27 5.26
CA GLU A 339 3.77 13.55 4.56
C GLU A 339 2.41 13.86 3.96
N ILE A 340 1.76 12.85 3.38
CA ILE A 340 0.49 13.03 2.69
C ILE A 340 -0.33 11.73 2.80
N SER A 341 -1.62 11.80 2.51
CA SER A 341 -2.52 10.65 2.52
C SER A 341 -3.08 10.36 1.14
N GLY A 342 -3.42 9.09 0.91
CA GLY A 342 -4.12 8.63 -0.27
C GLY A 342 -5.12 7.52 0.02
N PRO A 343 -6.07 7.25 -0.88
CA PRO A 343 -7.02 6.13 -0.76
C PRO A 343 -6.30 4.79 -0.73
N GLY A 344 -6.47 4.02 0.35
CA GLY A 344 -5.72 2.78 0.58
C GLY A 344 -6.53 1.61 1.13
N VAL A 345 -7.85 1.75 1.32
CA VAL A 345 -8.72 0.68 1.84
C VAL A 345 -9.70 0.23 0.77
N ASP A 346 -9.79 -1.08 0.50
CA ASP A 346 -10.71 -1.65 -0.49
C ASP A 346 -10.57 -1.01 -1.90
N VAL A 347 -9.36 -0.68 -2.28
CA VAL A 347 -9.05 -0.09 -3.59
C VAL A 347 -9.26 -1.15 -4.67
N TYR A 348 -10.17 -0.86 -5.62
CA TYR A 348 -10.48 -1.74 -6.74
C TYR A 348 -9.60 -1.41 -7.93
N SER A 349 -8.84 -2.38 -8.42
CA SER A 349 -7.87 -2.19 -9.51
C SER A 349 -7.66 -3.47 -10.31
N THR A 350 -6.77 -3.44 -11.30
CA THR A 350 -6.40 -4.57 -12.16
C THR A 350 -5.69 -5.68 -11.38
N TYR A 351 -5.93 -6.92 -11.78
CA TYR A 351 -5.29 -8.13 -11.24
C TYR A 351 -4.73 -8.97 -12.39
N PRO A 352 -3.75 -9.84 -12.13
CA PRO A 352 -3.36 -10.87 -13.10
C PRO A 352 -4.54 -11.76 -13.47
N ASP A 353 -4.55 -12.25 -14.71
CA ASP A 353 -5.59 -13.12 -15.26
C ASP A 353 -5.91 -14.29 -14.31
N GLY A 354 -7.16 -14.40 -13.95
CA GLY A 354 -7.68 -15.44 -13.09
C GLY A 354 -7.39 -15.30 -11.58
N LEU A 355 -6.56 -14.35 -11.16
CA LEU A 355 -6.25 -14.11 -9.73
C LEU A 355 -7.19 -13.08 -9.08
N GLY A 356 -7.87 -12.26 -9.85
CA GLY A 356 -8.91 -11.37 -9.36
C GLY A 356 -10.21 -12.11 -9.07
N SER A 357 -11.19 -11.41 -8.52
CA SER A 357 -12.50 -11.96 -8.22
C SER A 357 -13.63 -11.09 -8.74
N VAL A 358 -14.59 -11.74 -9.38
CA VAL A 358 -15.88 -11.15 -9.73
C VAL A 358 -16.85 -11.57 -8.63
N VAL A 359 -17.45 -10.61 -7.96
CA VAL A 359 -18.34 -10.85 -6.82
C VAL A 359 -19.72 -10.29 -7.11
N ASP A 360 -20.71 -11.18 -7.11
CA ASP A 360 -22.12 -10.79 -7.19
C ASP A 360 -22.84 -11.27 -5.91
N VAL A 361 -23.41 -10.36 -5.17
CA VAL A 361 -24.22 -10.65 -3.98
C VAL A 361 -25.58 -10.01 -4.13
N ALA A 362 -26.62 -10.76 -3.93
CA ALA A 362 -27.99 -10.24 -3.92
C ALA A 362 -28.82 -10.83 -2.80
N VAL A 363 -29.74 -10.01 -2.25
CA VAL A 363 -30.78 -10.45 -1.32
C VAL A 363 -32.14 -9.97 -1.84
N GLY A 364 -33.02 -10.89 -2.12
CA GLY A 364 -34.26 -10.61 -2.87
C GLY A 364 -33.90 -10.12 -4.28
N ASN A 365 -34.31 -8.88 -4.61
CA ASN A 365 -34.00 -8.23 -5.89
C ASN A 365 -32.93 -7.12 -5.75
N THR A 366 -32.31 -6.98 -4.59
CA THR A 366 -31.32 -5.94 -4.33
C THR A 366 -29.92 -6.51 -4.42
N ALA A 367 -29.09 -5.93 -5.27
CA ALA A 367 -27.65 -6.21 -5.35
C ALA A 367 -26.90 -5.38 -4.31
N TYR A 368 -25.84 -5.97 -3.76
CA TYR A 368 -25.01 -5.36 -2.72
C TYR A 368 -23.54 -5.39 -3.13
N SER A 369 -22.80 -4.36 -2.76
CA SER A 369 -21.34 -4.34 -2.92
C SER A 369 -20.70 -5.23 -1.87
N ALA A 370 -19.79 -6.12 -2.31
CA ALA A 370 -19.14 -7.05 -1.41
C ALA A 370 -17.68 -7.27 -1.80
N ASN A 371 -16.87 -7.72 -0.83
CA ASN A 371 -15.48 -8.15 -1.05
C ASN A 371 -15.43 -9.67 -0.90
N ALA A 372 -14.80 -10.36 -1.88
CA ALA A 372 -14.59 -11.80 -1.78
C ALA A 372 -13.56 -12.12 -0.70
N MET A 373 -13.78 -13.27 -0.03
CA MET A 373 -12.71 -14.00 0.63
C MET A 373 -12.21 -15.14 -0.29
N GLU A 374 -11.33 -16.01 0.20
CA GLU A 374 -10.57 -16.97 -0.63
C GLU A 374 -11.43 -18.02 -1.34
N ASN A 375 -12.59 -18.37 -0.76
CA ASN A 375 -13.44 -19.43 -1.32
C ASN A 375 -14.29 -18.90 -2.49
N GLN A 376 -13.97 -19.36 -3.69
CA GLN A 376 -14.76 -19.11 -4.90
C GLN A 376 -15.97 -20.07 -4.99
N GLY A 377 -16.93 -19.73 -5.84
CA GLY A 377 -18.10 -20.56 -6.14
C GLY A 377 -19.40 -19.79 -6.05
N SER A 378 -20.51 -20.52 -6.23
CA SER A 378 -21.86 -19.96 -6.17
C SER A 378 -22.67 -20.64 -5.10
N ALA A 379 -23.42 -19.87 -4.34
CA ALA A 379 -24.37 -20.34 -3.34
C ALA A 379 -25.69 -19.58 -3.43
N SER A 380 -26.78 -20.24 -3.15
CA SER A 380 -28.08 -19.61 -3.00
C SER A 380 -28.91 -20.33 -1.94
N GLY A 381 -29.63 -19.57 -1.13
CA GLY A 381 -30.48 -20.07 -0.05
C GLY A 381 -31.29 -18.93 0.56
N SER A 382 -32.08 -19.21 1.57
CA SER A 382 -32.70 -18.15 2.36
C SER A 382 -31.62 -17.41 3.16
N LEU A 383 -31.71 -16.09 3.28
CA LEU A 383 -30.82 -15.33 4.17
C LEU A 383 -31.18 -15.68 5.64
N TYR A 384 -30.19 -16.14 6.38
CA TYR A 384 -30.35 -16.56 7.78
C TYR A 384 -29.48 -15.68 8.69
N ASN A 385 -30.10 -15.05 9.69
CA ASN A 385 -29.36 -14.29 10.69
C ASN A 385 -28.60 -15.24 11.62
N PHE A 386 -27.28 -15.34 11.44
CA PHE A 386 -26.41 -16.26 12.16
C PHE A 386 -25.68 -15.59 13.36
N GLY A 387 -26.13 -14.37 13.75
CA GLY A 387 -25.55 -13.63 14.87
C GLY A 387 -24.07 -13.30 14.68
N THR A 388 -23.24 -13.59 15.68
CA THR A 388 -21.77 -13.37 15.63
C THR A 388 -20.99 -14.59 15.12
N GLY A 389 -21.65 -15.70 14.85
CA GLY A 389 -21.03 -16.91 14.30
C GLY A 389 -20.09 -17.67 15.25
N GLU A 390 -20.29 -17.53 16.58
CA GLU A 390 -19.42 -18.14 17.59
C GLU A 390 -19.79 -19.61 17.91
N ALA A 391 -20.93 -20.08 17.41
CA ALA A 391 -21.40 -21.45 17.59
C ALA A 391 -22.16 -21.94 16.36
N THR A 392 -22.25 -23.27 16.22
CA THR A 392 -23.11 -23.88 15.20
C THR A 392 -24.59 -23.71 15.53
N ASP A 393 -25.43 -23.51 14.49
CA ASP A 393 -26.89 -23.40 14.57
C ASP A 393 -27.56 -24.16 13.41
N SER A 394 -28.23 -25.24 13.71
CA SER A 394 -28.87 -26.07 12.70
C SER A 394 -29.98 -25.37 11.90
N GLY A 395 -30.43 -24.20 12.32
CA GLY A 395 -31.36 -23.35 11.57
C GLY A 395 -30.74 -22.77 10.28
N ALA A 396 -29.43 -22.75 10.17
CA ALA A 396 -28.73 -22.27 9.00
C ALA A 396 -28.67 -23.29 7.84
N ALA A 397 -29.12 -24.52 8.04
CA ALA A 397 -29.04 -25.58 7.03
C ALA A 397 -29.68 -25.16 5.69
N GLY A 398 -28.90 -25.22 4.58
CA GLY A 398 -29.32 -24.81 3.25
C GLY A 398 -29.46 -23.29 3.04
N SER A 399 -29.07 -22.50 4.01
CA SER A 399 -29.21 -21.03 3.99
C SER A 399 -27.89 -20.32 3.75
N VAL A 400 -27.93 -19.07 3.32
CA VAL A 400 -26.81 -18.14 3.32
C VAL A 400 -26.76 -17.45 4.68
N CYS A 401 -25.68 -17.64 5.42
CA CYS A 401 -25.52 -17.07 6.75
C CYS A 401 -25.17 -15.58 6.66
N LEU A 402 -25.93 -14.72 7.34
CA LEU A 402 -25.60 -13.33 7.60
C LEU A 402 -24.97 -13.24 8.99
N ILE A 403 -23.69 -12.85 9.07
CA ILE A 403 -22.87 -12.96 10.28
C ILE A 403 -22.30 -11.59 10.62
N GLN A 404 -22.38 -11.16 11.87
CA GLN A 404 -21.75 -9.92 12.31
C GLN A 404 -20.25 -10.13 12.53
N ARG A 405 -19.41 -9.19 12.08
CA ARG A 405 -18.01 -9.09 12.49
C ARG A 405 -17.91 -9.00 14.01
N GLY A 406 -16.86 -9.53 14.64
CA GLY A 406 -16.71 -9.49 16.11
C GLY A 406 -15.56 -10.37 16.58
N ASN A 407 -15.67 -10.96 17.77
CA ASN A 407 -14.60 -11.49 18.60
C ASN A 407 -13.80 -12.69 18.08
N ILE A 408 -14.25 -13.40 17.04
CA ILE A 408 -13.58 -14.58 16.48
C ILE A 408 -13.13 -14.34 15.04
N SER A 409 -12.22 -15.16 14.54
CA SER A 409 -11.68 -15.08 13.18
C SER A 409 -12.78 -15.25 12.13
N PHE A 410 -12.57 -14.71 10.92
CA PHE A 410 -13.52 -14.91 9.80
C PHE A 410 -13.58 -16.38 9.39
N HIS A 411 -12.45 -17.09 9.43
CA HIS A 411 -12.41 -18.54 9.24
C HIS A 411 -13.38 -19.26 10.19
N ASP A 412 -13.33 -18.98 11.48
CA ASP A 412 -14.18 -19.66 12.46
C ASP A 412 -15.66 -19.35 12.28
N LYS A 413 -15.99 -18.11 11.87
CA LYS A 413 -17.36 -17.70 11.52
C LYS A 413 -17.89 -18.47 10.31
N VAL A 414 -17.10 -18.53 9.23
CA VAL A 414 -17.48 -19.26 8.01
C VAL A 414 -17.55 -20.76 8.28
N LYS A 415 -16.62 -21.28 9.08
CA LYS A 415 -16.64 -22.68 9.51
C LYS A 415 -17.87 -23.03 10.33
N ALA A 416 -18.25 -22.21 11.29
CA ALA A 416 -19.47 -22.41 12.07
C ALA A 416 -20.72 -22.44 11.19
N CYS A 417 -20.81 -21.54 10.20
CA CYS A 417 -21.89 -21.55 9.20
C CYS A 417 -21.89 -22.85 8.38
N GLN A 418 -20.73 -23.25 7.84
CA GLN A 418 -20.58 -24.48 7.05
C GLN A 418 -20.92 -25.72 7.87
N ASP A 419 -20.43 -25.83 9.09
CA ASP A 419 -20.66 -26.94 10.00
C ASP A 419 -22.17 -27.01 10.43
N SER A 420 -22.87 -25.90 10.34
CA SER A 420 -24.33 -25.79 10.53
C SER A 420 -25.16 -26.19 9.30
N GLY A 421 -24.45 -26.53 8.19
CA GLY A 421 -25.09 -26.85 6.90
C GLY A 421 -25.43 -25.61 6.07
N GLY A 422 -24.92 -24.44 6.41
CA GLY A 422 -24.99 -23.23 5.59
C GLY A 422 -24.25 -23.39 4.26
N VAL A 423 -24.77 -22.79 3.21
CA VAL A 423 -24.24 -22.93 1.83
C VAL A 423 -23.37 -21.76 1.38
N GLY A 424 -23.39 -20.63 2.11
CA GLY A 424 -22.59 -19.45 1.86
C GLY A 424 -22.60 -18.52 3.06
N ALA A 425 -21.65 -17.61 3.17
CA ALA A 425 -21.53 -16.69 4.30
C ALA A 425 -21.35 -15.24 3.85
N ILE A 426 -22.11 -14.33 4.42
CA ILE A 426 -22.00 -12.88 4.28
C ILE A 426 -21.65 -12.33 5.66
N ILE A 427 -20.46 -11.74 5.80
CA ILE A 427 -20.03 -11.11 7.04
C ILE A 427 -20.16 -9.60 6.91
N TYR A 428 -20.97 -8.97 7.76
CA TYR A 428 -21.14 -7.52 7.77
C TYR A 428 -20.32 -6.86 8.87
N ASN A 429 -19.87 -5.61 8.60
CA ASN A 429 -19.03 -4.86 9.51
C ASN A 429 -19.75 -4.50 10.82
N ASN A 430 -19.02 -4.38 11.91
CA ASN A 430 -19.46 -3.87 13.21
C ASN A 430 -18.95 -2.44 13.50
N ALA A 431 -18.28 -1.83 12.53
CA ALA A 431 -17.84 -0.43 12.49
C ALA A 431 -18.30 0.20 11.17
N ALA A 432 -18.30 1.51 11.05
CA ALA A 432 -18.72 2.20 9.84
C ALA A 432 -17.84 1.82 8.61
N GLY A 433 -18.48 1.62 7.46
CA GLY A 433 -17.83 1.36 6.18
C GLY A 433 -17.64 -0.11 5.82
N SER A 434 -17.07 -0.33 4.63
CA SER A 434 -16.70 -1.66 4.13
C SER A 434 -15.36 -2.13 4.71
N PHE A 435 -15.06 -3.40 4.61
CA PHE A 435 -13.80 -3.98 5.08
C PHE A 435 -13.42 -5.21 4.24
N GLY A 436 -12.12 -5.51 4.17
CA GLY A 436 -11.60 -6.76 3.63
C GLY A 436 -11.56 -7.85 4.70
N GLY A 437 -11.67 -9.10 4.29
CA GLY A 437 -11.56 -10.27 5.17
C GLY A 437 -10.76 -11.39 4.52
N THR A 438 -10.03 -12.15 5.33
CA THR A 438 -9.28 -13.34 4.91
C THR A 438 -9.67 -14.52 5.80
N LEU A 439 -9.73 -15.70 5.20
CA LEU A 439 -9.91 -16.98 5.93
C LEU A 439 -8.56 -17.53 6.40
N GLY A 440 -7.45 -16.96 5.92
CA GLY A 440 -6.08 -17.30 6.30
C GLY A 440 -5.55 -18.60 5.70
N ASP A 441 -4.24 -18.84 5.85
CA ASP A 441 -3.53 -19.97 5.24
C ASP A 441 -4.02 -21.35 5.71
N ALA A 442 -4.62 -21.41 6.90
CA ALA A 442 -5.19 -22.64 7.48
C ALA A 442 -6.67 -22.86 7.11
N ASN A 443 -7.15 -22.19 6.04
CA ASN A 443 -8.55 -22.28 5.63
C ASN A 443 -8.99 -23.72 5.36
N ALA A 444 -9.94 -24.21 6.18
CA ALA A 444 -10.57 -25.53 6.07
C ALA A 444 -12.04 -25.44 5.63
N THR A 445 -12.47 -24.28 5.14
CA THR A 445 -13.85 -24.04 4.67
C THR A 445 -13.90 -24.09 3.14
N SER A 446 -15.09 -24.34 2.59
CA SER A 446 -15.29 -24.47 1.13
C SER A 446 -16.49 -23.68 0.61
N ILE A 447 -17.34 -23.15 1.49
CA ILE A 447 -18.51 -22.35 1.07
C ILE A 447 -18.04 -20.94 0.65
N PRO A 448 -18.64 -20.36 -0.43
CA PRO A 448 -18.30 -18.99 -0.84
C PRO A 448 -18.63 -18.01 0.29
N SER A 449 -17.74 -17.07 0.51
CA SER A 449 -17.84 -16.13 1.62
C SER A 449 -17.38 -14.73 1.21
N VAL A 450 -18.13 -13.73 1.71
CA VAL A 450 -17.92 -12.32 1.38
C VAL A 450 -18.03 -11.45 2.63
N THR A 451 -17.47 -10.23 2.54
CA THR A 451 -17.70 -9.16 3.49
C THR A 451 -18.53 -8.03 2.86
N VAL A 452 -19.34 -7.36 3.67
CA VAL A 452 -20.14 -6.19 3.26
C VAL A 452 -20.05 -5.09 4.33
N SER A 453 -20.45 -3.86 3.98
CA SER A 453 -20.48 -2.74 4.91
C SER A 453 -21.47 -2.96 6.07
N ASP A 454 -21.34 -2.17 7.13
CA ASP A 454 -22.29 -2.11 8.25
C ASP A 454 -23.69 -1.70 7.79
N THR A 455 -23.78 -0.72 6.88
CA THR A 455 -25.03 -0.22 6.31
C THR A 455 -25.73 -1.27 5.45
N ASP A 456 -24.98 -2.00 4.61
CA ASP A 456 -25.52 -3.11 3.81
C ASP A 456 -25.94 -4.28 4.70
N GLY A 457 -25.15 -4.61 5.72
CA GLY A 457 -25.49 -5.61 6.71
C GLY A 457 -26.78 -5.27 7.47
N ALA A 458 -26.94 -4.02 7.88
CA ALA A 458 -28.17 -3.55 8.52
C ALA A 458 -29.39 -3.62 7.57
N ALA A 459 -29.20 -3.30 6.29
CA ALA A 459 -30.24 -3.46 5.27
C ALA A 459 -30.60 -4.93 5.06
N MET A 460 -29.60 -5.84 5.03
CA MET A 460 -29.82 -7.29 4.90
C MET A 460 -30.53 -7.89 6.11
N LEU A 461 -30.25 -7.42 7.33
CA LEU A 461 -30.96 -7.88 8.55
C LEU A 461 -32.46 -7.66 8.46
N ASN A 462 -32.92 -6.59 7.78
CA ASN A 462 -34.35 -6.34 7.55
C ASN A 462 -34.96 -7.29 6.49
N ASN A 463 -34.10 -8.03 5.76
CA ASN A 463 -34.47 -8.90 4.65
C ASN A 463 -34.23 -10.42 4.96
N VAL A 464 -34.01 -10.77 6.23
CA VAL A 464 -33.85 -12.17 6.66
C VAL A 464 -35.04 -13.00 6.23
N GLY A 465 -34.75 -14.18 5.67
CA GLY A 465 -35.74 -15.09 5.09
C GLY A 465 -35.98 -14.91 3.58
N LEU A 466 -35.55 -13.80 2.97
CA LEU A 466 -35.55 -13.67 1.52
C LEU A 466 -34.47 -14.55 0.88
N SER A 467 -34.61 -14.84 -0.41
CA SER A 467 -33.57 -15.52 -1.18
C SER A 467 -32.31 -14.68 -1.22
N ALA A 468 -31.18 -15.25 -0.86
CA ALA A 468 -29.86 -14.66 -0.98
C ALA A 468 -29.02 -15.49 -1.94
N SER A 469 -28.14 -14.81 -2.70
CA SER A 469 -27.17 -15.45 -3.58
C SER A 469 -25.80 -14.82 -3.43
N ILE A 470 -24.79 -15.65 -3.48
CA ILE A 470 -23.37 -15.26 -3.57
C ILE A 470 -22.81 -15.95 -4.81
N ASN A 471 -22.13 -15.20 -5.65
CA ASN A 471 -21.36 -15.76 -6.76
C ASN A 471 -19.98 -15.12 -6.77
N ILE A 472 -18.93 -15.93 -6.61
CA ILE A 472 -17.53 -15.48 -6.64
C ILE A 472 -16.82 -16.26 -7.74
N GLY A 473 -16.51 -15.57 -8.83
CA GLY A 473 -15.77 -16.11 -9.96
C GLY A 473 -14.34 -15.53 -10.03
N SER A 474 -13.46 -16.16 -10.81
CA SER A 474 -12.16 -15.59 -11.15
C SER A 474 -12.31 -14.43 -12.14
N GLY A 475 -11.40 -13.46 -12.07
CA GLY A 475 -11.41 -12.29 -12.92
C GLY A 475 -10.03 -11.64 -13.02
N GLU A 476 -9.98 -10.51 -13.68
CA GLU A 476 -8.78 -9.70 -13.90
C GLU A 476 -8.79 -8.40 -13.07
N TYR A 477 -9.68 -8.30 -12.11
CA TYR A 477 -9.84 -7.15 -11.22
C TYR A 477 -10.10 -7.63 -9.78
N GLY A 478 -9.70 -6.81 -8.81
CA GLY A 478 -9.90 -7.15 -7.41
C GLY A 478 -9.64 -5.97 -6.48
N LYS A 479 -9.95 -6.16 -5.21
CA LYS A 479 -9.75 -5.16 -4.16
C LYS A 479 -8.55 -5.51 -3.30
N MET A 480 -7.75 -4.50 -2.95
CA MET A 480 -6.67 -4.59 -1.97
C MET A 480 -6.72 -3.43 -0.99
N SER A 481 -6.19 -3.68 0.21
CA SER A 481 -6.03 -2.66 1.27
C SER A 481 -4.58 -2.62 1.72
N GLY A 482 -4.04 -1.42 1.87
CA GLY A 482 -2.66 -1.17 2.31
C GLY A 482 -2.22 0.25 1.98
N THR A 483 -1.22 0.76 2.67
CA THR A 483 -0.49 1.97 2.26
C THR A 483 0.15 1.79 0.88
N SER A 484 0.39 0.54 0.48
CA SER A 484 0.78 0.13 -0.87
C SER A 484 -0.24 0.50 -1.96
N MET A 485 -1.52 0.69 -1.62
CA MET A 485 -2.57 1.15 -2.54
C MET A 485 -2.77 2.66 -2.47
N ALA A 486 -2.39 3.29 -1.36
CA ALA A 486 -2.40 4.75 -1.21
C ALA A 486 -1.27 5.42 -2.01
N SER A 487 -0.06 4.87 -1.93
CA SER A 487 1.13 5.37 -2.64
C SER A 487 0.91 5.55 -4.16
N PRO A 488 0.36 4.57 -4.92
CA PRO A 488 0.14 4.73 -6.35
C PRO A 488 -0.91 5.80 -6.70
N HIS A 489 -1.89 6.07 -5.85
CA HIS A 489 -2.79 7.20 -6.06
C HIS A 489 -2.00 8.51 -6.06
N VAL A 490 -1.14 8.72 -5.05
CA VAL A 490 -0.32 9.93 -4.94
C VAL A 490 0.72 10.00 -6.06
N ALA A 491 1.31 8.87 -6.47
CA ALA A 491 2.24 8.82 -7.60
C ALA A 491 1.56 9.20 -8.94
N GLY A 492 0.35 8.72 -9.15
CA GLY A 492 -0.48 9.10 -10.30
C GLY A 492 -0.85 10.59 -10.27
N VAL A 493 -1.28 11.10 -9.10
CA VAL A 493 -1.58 12.53 -8.90
C VAL A 493 -0.35 13.39 -9.20
N ALA A 494 0.79 13.05 -8.63
CA ALA A 494 2.05 13.78 -8.86
C ALA A 494 2.41 13.84 -10.35
N ALA A 495 2.36 12.70 -11.04
CA ALA A 495 2.67 12.65 -12.48
C ALA A 495 1.64 13.41 -13.33
N LEU A 496 0.36 13.37 -12.97
CA LEU A 496 -0.71 14.09 -13.68
C LEU A 496 -0.56 15.60 -13.50
N VAL A 497 -0.39 16.08 -12.27
CA VAL A 497 -0.14 17.50 -11.97
C VAL A 497 1.11 18.00 -12.68
N TRP A 498 2.19 17.21 -12.59
CA TRP A 498 3.46 17.55 -13.24
C TRP A 498 3.37 17.57 -14.76
N SER A 499 2.54 16.71 -15.36
CA SER A 499 2.31 16.70 -16.81
C SER A 499 1.56 17.95 -17.29
N HIS A 500 0.66 18.51 -16.47
CA HIS A 500 0.03 19.82 -16.74
C HIS A 500 1.03 20.98 -16.65
N HIS A 501 2.05 20.85 -15.80
CA HIS A 501 3.03 21.89 -15.53
C HIS A 501 4.47 21.34 -15.67
N PRO A 502 4.90 20.98 -16.89
CA PRO A 502 6.15 20.22 -17.11
C PRO A 502 7.42 21.00 -16.79
N SER A 503 7.32 22.32 -16.62
CA SER A 503 8.44 23.18 -16.23
C SER A 503 8.74 23.19 -14.72
N CYS A 504 7.80 22.70 -13.88
CA CYS A 504 8.03 22.58 -12.45
C CYS A 504 9.10 21.52 -12.14
N THR A 505 9.81 21.68 -11.04
CA THR A 505 10.76 20.69 -10.50
C THR A 505 10.03 19.67 -9.63
N ASN A 506 10.69 18.56 -9.29
CA ASN A 506 10.19 17.58 -8.33
C ASN A 506 9.90 18.20 -6.95
N VAL A 507 10.73 19.13 -6.50
CA VAL A 507 10.59 19.84 -5.22
C VAL A 507 9.33 20.70 -5.25
N GLU A 508 9.12 21.47 -6.31
CA GLU A 508 7.93 22.33 -6.45
C GLU A 508 6.65 21.52 -6.52
N ILE A 509 6.63 20.41 -7.26
CA ILE A 509 5.46 19.51 -7.30
C ILE A 509 5.17 18.95 -5.91
N ARG A 510 6.18 18.46 -5.17
CA ARG A 510 6.03 17.98 -3.79
C ARG A 510 5.42 19.05 -2.89
N ASN A 511 5.94 20.27 -2.94
CA ASN A 511 5.46 21.39 -2.14
C ASN A 511 4.01 21.78 -2.49
N VAL A 512 3.67 21.77 -3.78
CA VAL A 512 2.31 22.08 -4.22
C VAL A 512 1.33 20.98 -3.75
N LEU A 513 1.69 19.71 -3.88
CA LEU A 513 0.84 18.61 -3.38
C LEU A 513 0.57 18.75 -1.87
N ASN A 514 1.59 19.14 -1.10
CA ASN A 514 1.44 19.38 0.34
C ASN A 514 0.59 20.62 0.64
N ALA A 515 0.80 21.70 -0.10
CA ALA A 515 0.07 22.97 0.10
C ALA A 515 -1.42 22.92 -0.32
N THR A 516 -1.78 21.97 -1.19
CA THR A 516 -3.15 21.83 -1.73
C THR A 516 -3.86 20.58 -1.25
N ALA A 517 -3.23 19.79 -0.39
CA ALA A 517 -3.85 18.62 0.22
C ALA A 517 -5.11 19.04 1.02
N GLU A 518 -6.17 18.23 0.94
CA GLU A 518 -7.33 18.40 1.79
C GLU A 518 -6.96 18.03 3.24
N ASP A 519 -6.91 19.02 4.11
CA ASP A 519 -6.53 18.88 5.51
C ASP A 519 -7.47 17.88 6.23
N LEU A 520 -6.91 16.84 6.80
CA LEU A 520 -7.63 15.78 7.52
C LEU A 520 -7.07 15.65 8.94
N GLY A 521 -7.94 15.42 9.90
CA GLY A 521 -7.54 15.23 11.30
C GLY A 521 -7.33 16.52 12.06
N SER A 522 -6.13 16.76 12.59
CA SER A 522 -5.77 18.01 13.27
C SER A 522 -5.40 19.06 12.22
N ALA A 523 -5.79 20.32 12.44
CA ALA A 523 -5.50 21.39 11.49
C ALA A 523 -3.99 21.51 11.20
N GLY A 524 -3.63 21.54 9.93
CA GLY A 524 -2.26 21.54 9.43
C GLY A 524 -1.64 20.13 9.43
N ARG A 525 -0.32 20.05 9.23
CA ARG A 525 0.37 18.76 9.15
C ARG A 525 0.29 18.01 10.48
N ASP A 526 -0.13 16.74 10.43
CA ASP A 526 -0.15 15.85 11.60
C ASP A 526 0.48 14.48 11.30
N VAL A 527 0.75 13.69 12.33
CA VAL A 527 1.44 12.39 12.25
C VAL A 527 0.60 11.27 11.60
N LYS A 528 -0.70 11.49 11.37
CA LYS A 528 -1.64 10.50 10.84
C LYS A 528 -1.87 10.67 9.35
N PHE A 529 -2.12 11.91 8.94
CA PHE A 529 -2.53 12.25 7.59
C PHE A 529 -1.48 13.07 6.84
N GLY A 530 -0.38 13.45 7.51
CA GLY A 530 0.59 14.40 6.97
C GLY A 530 -0.09 15.75 6.71
N TYR A 531 0.07 16.31 5.53
CA TYR A 531 -0.63 17.52 5.09
C TYR A 531 -2.10 17.28 4.69
N GLY A 532 -2.54 16.01 4.63
CA GLY A 532 -3.89 15.63 4.27
C GLY A 532 -3.98 14.78 3.00
N LEU A 533 -5.16 14.72 2.39
CA LEU A 533 -5.44 13.94 1.18
C LEU A 533 -4.99 14.68 -0.09
N ALA A 534 -4.17 14.05 -0.90
CA ALA A 534 -3.70 14.58 -2.18
C ALA A 534 -4.86 14.96 -3.12
N GLN A 535 -4.81 16.16 -3.74
CA GLN A 535 -5.88 16.73 -4.55
C GLN A 535 -5.33 17.18 -5.92
N THR A 536 -5.69 16.47 -6.99
CA THR A 536 -5.17 16.71 -8.35
C THR A 536 -5.61 18.07 -8.91
N LYS A 537 -6.93 18.32 -8.88
CA LYS A 537 -7.47 19.54 -9.46
C LYS A 537 -7.00 20.76 -8.71
N ASP A 538 -7.02 20.73 -7.39
CA ASP A 538 -6.61 21.87 -6.56
C ASP A 538 -5.12 22.17 -6.76
N ALA A 539 -4.27 21.15 -6.93
CA ALA A 539 -2.85 21.32 -7.24
C ALA A 539 -2.62 21.97 -8.63
N ILE A 540 -3.34 21.53 -9.66
CA ILE A 540 -3.26 22.11 -11.01
C ILE A 540 -3.76 23.57 -10.98
N ASP A 541 -4.90 23.84 -10.34
CA ASP A 541 -5.45 25.18 -10.22
C ASP A 541 -4.51 26.10 -9.45
N TYR A 542 -3.89 25.60 -8.38
CA TYR A 542 -2.91 26.35 -7.60
C TYR A 542 -1.70 26.77 -8.44
N ILE A 543 -1.08 25.84 -9.18
CA ILE A 543 0.07 26.17 -10.03
C ILE A 543 -0.35 27.12 -11.15
N THR A 544 -1.54 26.92 -11.73
CA THR A 544 -2.08 27.81 -12.78
C THR A 544 -2.26 29.24 -12.27
N ALA A 545 -2.68 29.41 -11.03
CA ALA A 545 -2.90 30.72 -10.42
C ALA A 545 -1.61 31.35 -9.86
N ASN A 546 -0.72 30.54 -9.29
CA ASN A 546 0.39 31.00 -8.44
C ASN A 546 1.79 30.68 -8.99
N GLY A 547 1.91 29.89 -10.07
CA GLY A 547 3.19 29.36 -10.53
C GLY A 547 3.63 28.11 -9.75
N CYS A 548 4.69 27.46 -10.19
CA CYS A 548 5.23 26.27 -9.54
C CYS A 548 5.69 26.53 -8.09
N ASP A 549 6.21 27.74 -7.86
CA ASP A 549 6.79 28.20 -6.60
C ASP A 549 5.80 28.97 -5.68
N GLY A 550 4.52 29.07 -6.12
CA GLY A 550 3.49 29.78 -5.34
C GLY A 550 3.62 31.31 -5.38
N SER A 551 4.46 31.90 -6.22
CA SER A 551 4.77 33.33 -6.21
C SER A 551 3.73 34.23 -6.92
N GLY A 552 2.70 33.64 -7.54
CA GLY A 552 1.52 34.28 -8.13
C GLY A 552 1.82 35.38 -9.18
N SER A 553 1.91 35.01 -10.49
CA SER A 553 1.90 35.99 -11.57
C SER A 553 0.71 35.71 -12.49
N GLY A 554 -0.39 36.44 -12.32
CA GLY A 554 -1.49 36.54 -13.29
C GLY A 554 -0.99 37.17 -14.58
N THR A 555 -1.19 36.43 -15.69
CA THR A 555 -1.25 36.82 -17.12
C THR A 555 -0.28 37.85 -17.68
N GLY A 556 0.57 37.40 -18.55
CA GLY A 556 0.97 38.09 -19.76
C GLY A 556 2.35 38.73 -19.78
N GLY A 557 3.26 38.10 -20.51
CA GLY A 557 4.30 38.79 -21.27
C GLY A 557 5.61 39.08 -20.58
N GLY A 558 6.60 38.24 -20.87
CA GLY A 558 8.00 38.57 -21.03
C GLY A 558 8.66 39.50 -20.02
N GLY A 559 9.44 38.94 -19.13
CA GLY A 559 10.40 39.70 -18.34
C GLY A 559 10.98 38.85 -17.24
N GLY A 560 12.26 38.48 -17.32
CA GLY A 560 12.94 37.67 -16.35
C GLY A 560 12.87 38.24 -14.93
N GLY A 561 12.25 37.50 -14.04
CA GLY A 561 12.31 37.69 -12.61
C GLY A 561 12.74 36.36 -12.01
N THR A 562 13.92 36.33 -11.46
CA THR A 562 14.50 35.21 -10.72
C THR A 562 13.68 34.95 -9.48
N THR A 563 12.89 33.87 -9.46
CA THR A 563 12.31 33.32 -8.27
C THR A 563 13.34 32.42 -7.60
N THR A 564 13.57 32.62 -6.33
CA THR A 564 14.63 31.99 -5.58
C THR A 564 14.11 30.77 -4.86
N PRO A 565 14.66 29.55 -5.14
CA PRO A 565 14.30 28.32 -4.44
C PRO A 565 14.58 28.42 -2.93
N VAL A 566 13.76 27.72 -2.11
CA VAL A 566 14.08 27.46 -0.71
C VAL A 566 14.83 26.12 -0.69
N ASP A 567 16.09 26.15 -0.26
CA ASP A 567 16.96 24.97 -0.29
C ASP A 567 16.79 24.08 0.96
N GLY A 568 16.05 24.51 1.98
CA GLY A 568 15.81 23.72 3.20
C GLY A 568 14.94 24.40 4.25
N VAL A 569 14.54 23.63 5.25
CA VAL A 569 13.85 24.08 6.48
C VAL A 569 14.81 23.91 7.63
N LEU A 570 15.05 25.01 8.40
CA LEU A 570 15.89 24.96 9.57
C LEU A 570 15.09 24.49 10.79
N GLU A 571 15.71 23.66 11.60
CA GLU A 571 15.13 23.19 12.87
C GLU A 571 15.78 23.91 14.05
N ASN A 572 15.00 24.13 15.11
CA ASN A 572 15.46 24.83 16.31
C ASN A 572 16.63 24.11 16.99
N GLY A 573 17.79 24.76 17.00
CA GLY A 573 19.00 24.24 17.63
C GLY A 573 19.77 23.20 16.81
N VAL A 574 19.31 22.90 15.59
CA VAL A 574 20.01 22.00 14.64
C VAL A 574 20.79 22.82 13.62
N SER A 575 22.05 22.50 13.43
CA SER A 575 22.91 23.21 12.49
C SER A 575 22.81 22.59 11.10
N GLU A 576 22.39 23.37 10.11
CA GLU A 576 22.60 23.04 8.70
C GLU A 576 24.08 23.18 8.38
N THR A 577 24.69 22.15 7.77
CA THR A 577 26.14 22.07 7.62
C THR A 577 26.53 21.87 6.15
N ASN A 578 27.78 22.25 5.82
CA ASN A 578 28.33 22.08 4.46
C ASN A 578 27.69 22.93 3.35
N ILE A 579 27.07 24.03 3.70
CA ILE A 579 26.48 24.94 2.70
C ILE A 579 27.60 25.46 1.78
N THR A 580 27.32 25.44 0.48
CA THR A 580 28.28 25.83 -0.57
C THR A 580 27.55 26.57 -1.69
N ALA A 581 28.10 27.67 -2.18
CA ALA A 581 27.60 28.38 -3.34
C ALA A 581 28.69 29.04 -4.14
N LEU A 582 28.48 29.19 -5.44
CA LEU A 582 29.38 29.97 -6.32
C LEU A 582 29.08 31.46 -6.17
N LYS A 583 30.05 32.32 -6.56
CA LYS A 583 29.88 33.75 -6.51
C LYS A 583 28.53 34.18 -7.15
N ASP A 584 27.84 35.07 -6.45
CA ASP A 584 26.53 35.65 -6.81
C ASP A 584 25.33 34.63 -6.72
N GLU A 585 25.55 33.36 -6.34
CA GLU A 585 24.49 32.42 -6.01
C GLU A 585 23.96 32.60 -4.59
N GLU A 586 22.75 32.09 -4.35
CA GLU A 586 21.99 32.20 -3.11
C GLU A 586 21.52 30.84 -2.67
N VAL A 587 21.63 30.53 -1.36
CA VAL A 587 21.03 29.35 -0.73
C VAL A 587 20.00 29.84 0.27
N ARG A 588 18.78 29.29 0.23
CA ARG A 588 17.62 29.81 0.95
C ARG A 588 16.99 28.78 1.88
N PHE A 589 16.59 29.25 3.05
CA PHE A 589 15.97 28.43 4.09
C PHE A 589 14.74 29.11 4.64
N THR A 590 13.87 28.31 5.27
CA THR A 590 12.79 28.78 6.14
C THR A 590 13.00 28.30 7.58
N PHE A 591 12.46 29.02 8.53
CA PHE A 591 12.52 28.70 9.96
C PHE A 591 11.22 29.10 10.64
N GLU A 592 10.45 28.12 11.11
CA GLU A 592 9.21 28.35 11.81
C GLU A 592 9.48 28.69 13.27
N VAL A 593 8.93 29.80 13.73
CA VAL A 593 9.05 30.28 15.13
C VAL A 593 7.66 30.31 15.76
N PRO A 594 7.37 29.48 16.76
CA PRO A 594 6.07 29.46 17.44
C PRO A 594 5.72 30.81 18.09
N ALA A 595 4.42 31.09 18.20
CA ALA A 595 3.95 32.30 18.85
C ALA A 595 4.43 32.38 20.34
N GLY A 596 4.98 33.55 20.71
CA GLY A 596 5.50 33.78 22.06
C GLY A 596 6.91 33.25 22.31
N ALA A 597 7.55 32.62 21.33
CA ALA A 597 8.99 32.29 21.41
C ALA A 597 9.84 33.57 21.55
N THR A 598 10.98 33.47 22.23
CA THR A 598 11.94 34.55 22.44
C THR A 598 13.33 34.14 21.97
N ASP A 599 14.28 35.08 22.00
CA ASP A 599 15.70 34.85 21.70
C ASP A 599 15.94 34.18 20.34
N VAL A 600 15.11 34.52 19.34
CA VAL A 600 15.29 34.04 17.98
C VAL A 600 16.64 34.52 17.43
N ASN A 601 17.48 33.60 16.99
CA ASN A 601 18.82 33.95 16.50
C ASN A 601 19.23 33.02 15.34
N PHE A 602 19.88 33.60 14.34
CA PHE A 602 20.48 32.92 13.20
C PHE A 602 21.99 33.17 13.24
N ALA A 603 22.80 32.13 13.25
CA ALA A 603 24.25 32.24 13.31
C ALA A 603 24.91 31.42 12.21
N MET A 604 25.73 32.05 11.41
CA MET A 604 26.50 31.44 10.33
C MET A 604 27.98 31.39 10.72
N SER A 605 28.67 30.28 10.41
CA SER A 605 30.08 30.10 10.77
C SER A 605 30.79 29.02 9.95
N GLY A 606 32.11 29.00 10.01
CA GLY A 606 32.93 27.96 9.39
C GLY A 606 33.15 28.15 7.90
N GLY A 607 33.66 27.11 7.24
CA GLY A 607 33.92 27.10 5.81
C GLY A 607 35.00 28.04 5.32
N THR A 608 35.04 28.21 4.01
CA THR A 608 35.97 29.11 3.28
C THR A 608 35.17 29.98 2.33
N GLY A 609 35.70 31.14 1.94
CA GLY A 609 35.04 32.08 1.04
C GLY A 609 34.40 33.23 1.79
N ASP A 610 33.36 33.83 1.22
CA ASP A 610 32.69 35.01 1.77
C ASP A 610 31.17 34.94 1.47
N ALA A 611 30.39 34.64 2.51
CA ALA A 611 28.94 34.46 2.46
C ALA A 611 28.24 35.47 3.35
N ASP A 612 27.29 36.21 2.81
CA ASP A 612 26.44 37.17 3.53
C ASP A 612 25.12 36.53 3.96
N LEU A 613 24.71 36.76 5.22
CA LEU A 613 23.46 36.30 5.79
C LEU A 613 22.37 37.38 5.67
N TYR A 614 21.21 37.02 5.14
CA TYR A 614 20.01 37.86 5.11
C TYR A 614 18.86 37.14 5.79
N VAL A 615 18.15 37.82 6.66
CA VAL A 615 16.99 37.27 7.38
C VAL A 615 15.80 38.20 7.27
N LYS A 616 14.63 37.64 7.03
CA LYS A 616 13.38 38.41 6.99
C LYS A 616 12.21 37.59 7.50
N PHE A 617 11.33 38.21 8.29
CA PHE A 617 10.08 37.59 8.76
C PHE A 617 8.97 37.71 7.74
N GLY A 618 8.19 36.63 7.54
CA GLY A 618 6.97 36.60 6.77
C GLY A 618 7.12 36.63 5.24
N SER A 619 8.34 36.86 4.70
CA SER A 619 8.59 36.84 3.25
C SER A 619 10.07 36.70 2.94
N ALA A 620 10.41 36.21 1.72
CA ALA A 620 11.80 36.03 1.31
C ALA A 620 12.59 37.34 1.28
N PRO A 621 13.82 37.38 1.82
CA PRO A 621 14.70 38.53 1.70
C PRO A 621 15.25 38.68 0.28
N SER A 622 15.63 39.93 -0.08
CA SER A 622 16.37 40.28 -1.29
C SER A 622 17.55 41.18 -0.93
N ASP A 623 18.41 41.52 -1.91
CA ASP A 623 19.54 42.44 -1.72
C ASP A 623 19.19 43.80 -1.10
N SER A 624 17.94 44.25 -1.26
CA SER A 624 17.45 45.54 -0.79
C SER A 624 16.31 45.45 0.24
N ILE A 625 15.74 44.26 0.52
CA ILE A 625 14.59 44.05 1.40
C ILE A 625 14.91 42.93 2.38
N TYR A 626 15.20 43.25 3.62
CA TYR A 626 15.55 42.33 4.71
C TYR A 626 15.28 42.99 6.06
N ASP A 627 15.13 42.19 7.10
CA ASP A 627 15.00 42.69 8.46
C ASP A 627 16.39 42.74 9.15
N CYS A 628 17.28 41.82 8.79
CA CYS A 628 18.67 41.79 9.27
C CYS A 628 19.60 41.33 8.14
N ARG A 629 20.75 41.99 8.00
CA ARG A 629 21.86 41.63 7.12
C ARG A 629 23.17 42.07 7.75
N PRO A 630 23.98 41.21 8.34
CA PRO A 630 25.36 41.47 8.69
C PRO A 630 26.23 41.61 7.42
N TRP A 631 27.26 42.47 7.47
CA TRP A 631 28.16 42.75 6.35
C TRP A 631 29.60 42.50 6.79
N ALA A 632 29.87 41.34 7.34
CA ALA A 632 31.23 41.01 7.76
C ALA A 632 31.99 40.27 6.66
N ASN A 633 33.29 40.57 6.50
CA ASN A 633 34.12 39.75 5.61
C ASN A 633 34.22 38.33 6.14
N GLY A 634 33.98 37.33 5.31
CA GLY A 634 34.01 35.91 5.64
C GLY A 634 32.64 35.42 6.15
N ASN A 635 32.60 34.22 6.71
CA ASN A 635 31.35 33.49 6.94
C ASN A 635 30.86 33.54 8.41
N SER A 636 31.40 34.40 9.26
CA SER A 636 31.05 34.49 10.67
C SER A 636 30.07 35.62 10.90
N GLU A 637 28.76 35.32 10.79
CA GLU A 637 27.70 36.31 10.82
C GLU A 637 26.53 35.87 11.74
N SER A 638 25.77 36.84 12.23
CA SER A 638 24.64 36.54 13.13
C SER A 638 23.55 37.59 13.04
N CYS A 639 22.29 37.13 13.01
CA CYS A 639 21.08 37.95 13.02
C CYS A 639 20.18 37.55 14.19
N ALA A 640 19.68 38.52 14.95
CA ALA A 640 18.60 38.29 15.93
C ALA A 640 17.24 38.55 15.27
N GLY A 641 16.28 37.64 15.48
CA GLY A 641 14.88 37.81 15.08
C GLY A 641 14.07 38.53 16.17
N ALA A 642 13.20 39.46 15.79
CA ALA A 642 12.35 40.23 16.70
C ALA A 642 10.92 39.69 16.79
N GLU A 643 10.48 38.88 15.85
CA GLU A 643 9.09 38.42 15.70
C GLU A 643 8.97 36.96 16.07
N SER A 644 7.74 36.53 16.44
CA SER A 644 7.38 35.13 16.69
C SER A 644 5.95 34.85 16.23
N GLY A 645 5.62 33.58 16.06
CA GLY A 645 4.31 33.18 15.54
C GLY A 645 4.23 33.25 14.02
N GLY A 646 5.30 32.79 13.33
CA GLY A 646 5.36 32.73 11.86
C GLY A 646 6.74 32.35 11.37
N THR A 647 6.90 32.40 10.05
CA THR A 647 8.08 31.92 9.32
C THR A 647 9.11 33.02 9.11
N TYR A 648 10.37 32.76 9.48
CA TYR A 648 11.52 33.48 8.99
C TYR A 648 12.01 32.87 7.68
N HIS A 649 12.36 33.73 6.74
CA HIS A 649 13.06 33.38 5.51
C HIS A 649 14.52 33.81 5.64
N VAL A 650 15.44 32.88 5.39
CA VAL A 650 16.87 33.08 5.52
C VAL A 650 17.52 32.88 4.15
N MET A 651 18.39 33.79 3.74
CA MET A 651 19.19 33.69 2.54
C MET A 651 20.68 33.79 2.89
N VAL A 652 21.46 32.84 2.42
CA VAL A 652 22.93 32.86 2.45
C VAL A 652 23.40 33.15 1.05
N LYS A 653 23.94 34.35 0.83
CA LYS A 653 24.38 34.82 -0.47
C LYS A 653 25.88 34.81 -0.61
N ALA A 654 26.41 34.30 -1.72
CA ALA A 654 27.82 34.26 -2.02
C ALA A 654 28.32 35.62 -2.53
N TYR A 655 28.90 36.46 -1.68
CA TYR A 655 29.66 37.62 -2.13
C TYR A 655 30.94 37.21 -2.91
N ASN A 656 31.59 36.16 -2.43
CA ASN A 656 32.53 35.33 -3.18
C ASN A 656 32.16 33.86 -2.97
N SER A 657 32.54 33.00 -3.93
CA SER A 657 32.28 31.55 -3.78
C SER A 657 32.73 31.05 -2.41
N PHE A 658 31.86 30.36 -1.73
CA PHE A 658 32.10 29.80 -0.39
C PHE A 658 31.80 28.28 -0.32
N SER A 659 32.41 27.59 0.63
CA SER A 659 32.19 26.16 0.80
C SER A 659 32.33 25.73 2.26
N GLY A 660 31.49 24.82 2.73
CA GLY A 660 31.56 24.23 4.06
C GLY A 660 31.06 25.16 5.18
N VAL A 661 30.17 26.09 4.86
CA VAL A 661 29.55 27.00 5.83
C VAL A 661 28.48 26.29 6.61
N ASN A 662 28.34 26.61 7.92
CA ASN A 662 27.29 26.10 8.80
C ASN A 662 26.35 27.25 9.17
N LEU A 663 25.04 26.98 9.16
CA LEU A 663 23.98 27.90 9.59
C LEU A 663 23.19 27.25 10.73
N LEU A 664 23.06 27.96 11.86
CA LEU A 664 22.30 27.53 13.04
C LEU A 664 21.19 28.54 13.30
N ALA A 665 19.95 28.07 13.34
CA ALA A 665 18.80 28.86 13.78
C ALA A 665 18.30 28.38 15.16
N THR A 666 18.02 29.31 16.06
CA THR A 666 17.56 29.00 17.42
C THR A 666 16.46 29.93 17.86
N PHE A 667 15.57 29.45 18.71
CA PHE A 667 14.68 30.26 19.53
C PHE A 667 14.49 29.61 20.93
N THR A 668 14.12 30.40 21.90
CA THR A 668 13.62 29.91 23.18
C THR A 668 12.10 29.77 23.07
N PRO A 669 11.52 28.55 23.21
CA PRO A 669 10.07 28.38 23.17
C PRO A 669 9.35 29.27 24.17
N ALA A 670 8.13 29.71 23.82
CA ALA A 670 7.30 30.46 24.75
C ALA A 670 7.16 29.69 26.05
N SER A 671 7.53 30.32 27.16
CA SER A 671 7.16 29.82 28.48
C SER A 671 5.63 29.82 28.56
N THR A 672 5.00 28.67 28.37
CA THR A 672 3.56 28.53 28.55
C THR A 672 3.24 28.81 30.00
N GLY A 673 2.93 30.05 30.29
CA GLY A 673 2.54 30.50 31.61
C GLY A 673 1.35 29.69 32.10
N GLY A 674 1.53 28.89 33.17
CA GLY A 674 0.49 28.45 34.06
C GLY A 674 -0.36 27.24 33.68
N GLY A 675 0.10 26.32 32.82
CA GLY A 675 -0.39 24.94 32.86
C GLY A 675 0.19 24.26 34.12
N VAL A 676 -0.65 23.76 35.01
CA VAL A 676 -0.19 22.92 36.15
C VAL A 676 0.50 21.71 35.51
N VAL A 677 1.84 21.66 35.61
CA VAL A 677 2.61 20.48 35.19
C VAL A 677 2.06 19.29 35.96
N GLN A 678 1.60 18.25 35.26
CA GLN A 678 1.07 17.08 35.94
C GLN A 678 2.22 16.15 36.35
N PRO A 679 2.11 15.47 37.49
CA PRO A 679 3.08 14.44 37.84
C PRO A 679 3.16 13.36 36.78
N VAL A 680 4.36 12.97 36.44
CA VAL A 680 4.60 11.84 35.51
C VAL A 680 4.87 10.57 36.32
N ASN A 681 4.29 9.47 35.90
CA ASN A 681 4.55 8.13 36.42
C ASN A 681 4.42 7.10 35.30
N GLU A 682 5.54 6.75 34.70
CA GLU A 682 5.59 5.81 33.58
C GLU A 682 6.32 4.53 33.97
N THR A 683 5.91 3.43 33.38
CA THR A 683 6.43 2.11 33.72
C THR A 683 6.66 1.29 32.43
N VAL A 684 7.83 0.64 32.38
CA VAL A 684 8.17 -0.35 31.34
C VAL A 684 8.42 -1.68 32.03
N ASP A 685 7.61 -2.67 31.72
CA ASP A 685 7.67 -3.99 32.32
C ASP A 685 8.41 -5.01 31.45
N ASN A 686 8.80 -6.12 32.08
CA ASN A 686 9.33 -7.31 31.43
C ASN A 686 10.66 -7.10 30.67
N ILE A 687 11.48 -6.16 31.14
CA ILE A 687 12.78 -5.86 30.55
C ILE A 687 13.75 -7.02 30.77
N SER A 688 14.52 -7.33 29.73
CA SER A 688 15.59 -8.33 29.79
C SER A 688 16.89 -7.73 29.28
N VAL A 689 18.00 -8.09 29.93
CA VAL A 689 19.34 -7.71 29.50
C VAL A 689 20.31 -8.89 29.64
N SER A 690 21.08 -9.15 28.59
CA SER A 690 22.08 -10.19 28.61
C SER A 690 23.33 -9.78 29.39
N ARG A 691 24.10 -10.76 29.91
CA ARG A 691 25.32 -10.46 30.64
C ARG A 691 26.29 -9.61 29.85
N ARG A 692 26.74 -8.49 30.41
CA ARG A 692 27.66 -7.50 29.82
C ARG A 692 27.10 -6.80 28.58
N GLN A 693 25.78 -6.79 28.41
CA GLN A 693 25.07 -6.03 27.39
C GLN A 693 24.29 -4.87 28.03
N TRP A 694 23.79 -3.99 27.17
CA TRP A 694 22.97 -2.84 27.54
C TRP A 694 21.57 -2.98 26.95
N THR A 695 20.55 -2.60 27.73
CA THR A 695 19.22 -2.29 27.23
C THR A 695 18.98 -0.82 27.51
N ARG A 696 18.54 -0.04 26.49
CA ARG A 696 18.58 1.41 26.50
C ARG A 696 17.22 2.01 26.22
N TYR A 697 16.88 3.07 26.95
CA TYR A 697 15.67 3.85 26.79
C TYR A 697 16.00 5.33 26.78
N THR A 698 15.09 6.16 26.27
CA THR A 698 15.16 7.61 26.37
C THR A 698 13.84 8.16 26.86
N TYR A 699 13.90 9.30 27.55
CA TYR A 699 12.74 10.07 27.97
C TYR A 699 13.01 11.55 27.77
N ASP A 700 12.14 12.26 27.06
CA ASP A 700 12.23 13.70 26.87
C ASP A 700 11.44 14.42 28.00
N LEU A 701 12.15 15.05 28.91
CA LEU A 701 11.58 15.71 30.09
C LEU A 701 11.28 17.17 29.78
N ALA A 702 10.02 17.57 29.91
CA ALA A 702 9.62 18.98 29.85
C ALA A 702 10.14 19.78 31.03
N ASP A 703 10.14 21.11 30.92
CA ASP A 703 10.45 22.00 32.06
C ASP A 703 9.37 21.97 33.17
N GLY A 704 9.76 22.36 34.40
CA GLY A 704 8.81 22.58 35.48
C GLY A 704 8.73 21.47 36.52
N PHE A 705 9.63 20.47 36.49
CA PHE A 705 9.71 19.43 37.49
C PHE A 705 10.70 19.77 38.62
N ALA A 706 10.31 19.43 39.86
CA ALA A 706 11.15 19.56 41.07
C ALA A 706 12.07 18.36 41.19
N ASP A 707 11.56 17.17 40.97
CA ASP A 707 12.33 15.93 41.07
C ASP A 707 12.03 15.00 39.91
N LEU A 708 13.05 14.24 39.49
CA LEU A 708 12.98 13.16 38.48
C LEU A 708 13.65 11.92 39.08
N THR A 709 12.92 10.82 39.16
CA THR A 709 13.39 9.56 39.73
C THR A 709 13.19 8.41 38.81
N PHE A 710 14.26 7.66 38.59
CA PHE A 710 14.24 6.39 37.84
C PHE A 710 14.49 5.25 38.80
N THR A 711 13.65 4.22 38.77
CA THR A 711 13.84 3.02 39.59
C THR A 711 13.69 1.76 38.75
N THR A 712 14.50 0.75 39.04
CA THR A 712 14.28 -0.60 38.54
C THR A 712 13.95 -1.56 39.67
N SER A 713 13.14 -2.57 39.41
CA SER A 713 12.73 -3.57 40.41
C SER A 713 12.30 -4.88 39.77
N GLY A 714 12.14 -5.92 40.57
CA GLY A 714 11.60 -7.20 40.15
C GLY A 714 12.55 -8.06 39.30
N GLY A 715 12.02 -9.12 38.74
CA GLY A 715 12.74 -10.02 37.88
C GLY A 715 13.79 -10.91 38.56
N SER A 716 14.66 -11.47 37.76
CA SER A 716 15.76 -12.33 38.18
C SER A 716 17.08 -11.86 37.55
N GLY A 717 18.22 -12.18 38.14
CA GLY A 717 19.52 -11.76 37.66
C GLY A 717 20.08 -10.57 38.40
N ASP A 718 20.99 -9.80 37.78
CA ASP A 718 21.67 -8.66 38.36
C ASP A 718 21.96 -7.60 37.29
N ALA A 719 21.25 -6.50 37.34
CA ALA A 719 21.31 -5.43 36.34
C ALA A 719 21.46 -4.06 37.03
N ASP A 720 22.48 -3.31 36.61
CA ASP A 720 22.81 -1.97 37.07
C ASP A 720 22.05 -0.89 36.29
N LEU A 721 21.61 0.16 36.93
CA LEU A 721 20.98 1.33 36.32
C LEU A 721 21.96 2.47 36.11
N TYR A 722 22.04 3.03 34.93
CA TYR A 722 22.82 4.21 34.59
C TYR A 722 21.91 5.26 33.94
N ILE A 723 22.04 6.51 34.33
CA ILE A 723 21.29 7.64 33.80
C ILE A 723 22.22 8.75 33.37
N THR A 724 21.99 9.33 32.22
CA THR A 724 22.73 10.50 31.71
C THR A 724 21.79 11.42 30.93
N GLN A 725 21.93 12.73 31.12
CA GLN A 725 21.23 13.69 30.27
C GLN A 725 22.02 13.98 28.99
N GLY A 726 21.32 14.03 27.85
CA GLY A 726 21.87 14.45 26.55
C GLY A 726 22.75 13.44 25.84
N ALA A 727 23.17 12.34 26.46
CA ALA A 727 23.99 11.32 25.81
C ALA A 727 23.83 9.94 26.45
N GLN A 728 24.12 8.88 25.71
CA GLN A 728 24.11 7.50 26.23
C GLN A 728 25.19 7.28 27.29
N SER A 729 24.82 6.64 28.37
CA SER A 729 25.76 6.27 29.45
C SER A 729 26.79 5.23 28.97
N THR A 730 27.97 5.32 29.53
CA THR A 730 28.99 4.27 29.49
C THR A 730 29.32 3.81 30.91
N ARG A 731 30.10 2.74 31.05
CA ARG A 731 30.52 2.27 32.37
C ARG A 731 31.37 3.29 33.15
N SER A 732 31.92 4.31 32.51
CA SER A 732 32.78 5.34 33.07
C SER A 732 32.28 6.78 32.95
N ALA A 733 31.18 7.01 32.16
CA ALA A 733 30.54 8.30 31.96
C ALA A 733 29.03 8.14 32.15
N TYR A 734 28.50 8.79 33.21
CA TYR A 734 27.11 8.79 33.63
C TYR A 734 26.87 9.91 34.63
N ASP A 735 25.66 10.42 34.70
CA ASP A 735 25.26 11.41 35.73
C ASP A 735 24.80 10.73 37.03
N CYS A 736 24.17 9.57 36.91
CA CYS A 736 23.86 8.70 38.04
C CYS A 736 24.08 7.24 37.67
N ARG A 737 24.62 6.47 38.62
CA ARG A 737 24.71 5.02 38.53
C ARG A 737 24.26 4.37 39.83
N SER A 738 23.35 3.42 39.75
CA SER A 738 22.99 2.54 40.87
C SER A 738 23.39 1.10 40.51
N TRP A 739 24.07 0.37 41.42
CA TRP A 739 24.74 -0.92 41.15
C TRP A 739 24.71 -1.90 42.35
N LYS A 740 23.55 -1.99 42.96
CA LYS A 740 23.33 -2.95 44.05
C LYS A 740 23.18 -4.36 43.48
N SER A 741 23.44 -5.39 44.32
CA SER A 741 23.15 -6.76 43.91
C SER A 741 21.65 -6.98 43.64
N GLY A 742 21.32 -7.52 42.48
CA GLY A 742 19.94 -7.69 42.00
C GLY A 742 19.49 -6.55 41.11
N ASN A 743 18.17 -6.38 40.94
CA ASN A 743 17.60 -5.40 40.00
C ASN A 743 16.90 -4.22 40.69
N SER A 744 17.08 -4.04 41.97
CA SER A 744 16.43 -2.93 42.73
C SER A 744 17.33 -1.73 42.78
N GLU A 745 17.29 -0.90 41.76
CA GLU A 745 18.13 0.27 41.57
C GLU A 745 17.33 1.57 41.62
N SER A 746 17.99 2.69 41.89
CA SER A 746 17.34 4.02 41.91
C SER A 746 18.33 5.13 41.64
N CYS A 747 17.91 6.08 40.80
CA CYS A 747 18.57 7.35 40.50
C CYS A 747 17.56 8.49 40.63
N THR A 748 17.90 9.53 41.45
CA THR A 748 17.02 10.71 41.64
C THR A 748 17.80 11.99 41.37
N PHE A 749 17.16 12.89 40.64
CA PHE A 749 17.68 14.22 40.28
C PHE A 749 16.73 15.29 40.81
N THR A 750 17.26 16.28 41.48
CA THR A 750 16.53 17.47 41.97
C THR A 750 16.72 18.63 40.99
N ASN A 751 15.64 19.34 40.68
CA ASN A 751 15.60 20.36 39.63
C ASN A 751 16.22 19.86 38.30
N PRO A 752 15.71 18.75 37.76
CA PRO A 752 16.25 18.21 36.54
C PRO A 752 16.12 19.23 35.40
N GLN A 753 17.08 19.26 34.51
CA GLN A 753 16.98 20.04 33.27
C GLN A 753 16.03 19.34 32.28
N SER A 754 15.28 20.13 31.53
CA SER A 754 14.48 19.61 30.40
C SER A 754 15.36 19.03 29.31
N GLY A 755 14.76 18.21 28.44
CA GLY A 755 15.42 17.55 27.33
C GLY A 755 15.61 16.04 27.53
N VAL A 756 16.34 15.42 26.63
CA VAL A 756 16.44 13.95 26.52
C VAL A 756 17.33 13.37 27.65
N TRP A 757 16.74 12.48 28.41
CA TRP A 757 17.40 11.64 29.41
C TRP A 757 17.59 10.22 28.88
N TYR A 758 18.79 9.69 28.99
CA TYR A 758 19.14 8.32 28.62
C TYR A 758 19.09 7.43 29.85
N ILE A 759 18.31 6.36 29.77
CA ILE A 759 18.11 5.37 30.82
C ILE A 759 18.71 4.05 30.35
N ASP A 760 19.86 3.72 30.86
CA ASP A 760 20.68 2.63 30.36
C ASP A 760 20.80 1.52 31.43
N ILE A 761 20.28 0.34 31.14
CA ILE A 761 20.32 -0.84 32.04
C ILE A 761 21.43 -1.76 31.57
N TYR A 762 22.40 -1.99 32.44
CA TYR A 762 23.56 -2.86 32.16
C TYR A 762 23.46 -4.19 32.88
N GLY A 763 23.50 -5.32 32.16
CA GLY A 763 23.53 -6.65 32.76
C GLY A 763 24.88 -6.98 33.38
N TYR A 764 25.03 -6.86 34.68
CA TYR A 764 26.19 -7.38 35.39
C TYR A 764 26.19 -8.92 35.30
N SER A 765 25.06 -9.57 35.53
CA SER A 765 24.72 -10.90 35.04
C SER A 765 23.49 -10.82 34.11
N ALA A 766 23.13 -11.91 33.44
CA ALA A 766 21.90 -11.91 32.66
C ALA A 766 20.71 -11.72 33.61
N ALA A 767 19.82 -10.78 33.26
CA ALA A 767 18.64 -10.44 34.03
C ALA A 767 17.39 -10.37 33.16
N SER A 768 16.22 -10.69 33.72
CA SER A 768 14.95 -10.70 33.00
C SER A 768 13.76 -10.45 33.92
N GLY A 769 12.65 -9.93 33.37
CA GLY A 769 11.45 -9.61 34.12
C GLY A 769 11.62 -8.36 35.00
N ILE A 770 12.52 -7.44 34.62
CA ILE A 770 12.75 -6.19 35.33
C ILE A 770 11.63 -5.20 34.97
N THR A 771 11.17 -4.45 35.96
CA THR A 771 10.31 -3.29 35.76
C THR A 771 11.12 -2.01 35.95
N LEU A 772 11.12 -1.12 34.97
CA LEU A 772 11.63 0.27 35.05
C LEU A 772 10.46 1.19 35.31
N ASN A 773 10.57 2.06 36.35
CA ASN A 773 9.61 3.11 36.61
C ASN A 773 10.30 4.48 36.59
N LEU A 774 9.65 5.45 35.94
CA LEU A 774 10.02 6.84 35.91
C LEU A 774 8.96 7.66 36.62
N GLN A 775 9.36 8.50 37.56
CA GLN A 775 8.50 9.44 38.25
C GLN A 775 9.08 10.85 38.19
N ALA A 776 8.25 11.82 37.77
CA ALA A 776 8.62 13.22 37.84
C ALA A 776 7.56 14.03 38.60
N THR A 777 8.00 14.80 39.63
CA THR A 777 7.13 15.63 40.48
C THR A 777 7.25 17.09 40.04
N PRO A 778 6.13 17.80 39.80
CA PRO A 778 6.14 19.23 39.49
C PRO A 778 6.74 20.10 40.60
N LYS A 779 7.25 21.29 40.23
CA LYS A 779 7.73 22.34 41.15
C LYS A 779 6.60 22.96 41.94
#